data_4eddcb4a92ff681bd0310ed2c4c284ee
#
_entry.id   4eddcb4a92ff681bd0310ed2c4c284ee
#
_cell.length_a   1.000
_cell.length_b   1.000
_cell.length_c   1.000
_cell.angle_alpha   90.00
_cell.angle_beta   90.00
_cell.angle_gamma   90.00
#
_symmetry.space_group_name_H-M   'P 1'
#
loop_
_entity.id
_entity.type
_entity.pdbx_description
1 polymer ?
#
loop_
_entity_poly.entity_id
_entity_poly.type
_entity_poly.pdbx_seq_one_letter_code
_entity_poly.pdbx_strand_id
1 'polypeptide(L)'
;MRILGILGAMGVMGLTAAQGQEADSLRLAEMQEVMVSGVRVQQDAPFAVTNVKYKELHEHARTGRELPLLLARTPGILAWGENGLGTGTTYMRIRGAGDSRINVTLDGVALNSPEDQCVFWANMNSYAALLGNVQVQRGVGTSTNGDGAFGGTVALSTATPSPTPRAEINYSAGSYNTMNYGVQASTGLLWNQVILEGAWHQTTTDGFVHGTAGRSGSYYGGLTWMPTEQLTLRYKNIGNYEHTGQAWNGVTAGDNDLSLMDGTFGANTGIRTYEDMYRVGLGKFNSLYEALEYDEEGNFARDANGNYLTRRYTMADGSLWDRTTDNFQQNHNLLSAAWDISEHWKATATLHYTYGYGYYEEFRPDNKLPKKFGLNYFRENGKEKKSDVVRQKGLEQHSRGVVANVCYKDEQWDVIGGMAAQRFTGDHFGYLTYIKDEAVRQEVLKNGRYTYYDSDATKDDMSAFLKAAHHVDEAWTVFGDLQYRHVGYRTDGYNDKFVRQADGTYAKHYLDINKHYHFLNPKAGISWHRGGHQAYGSVAFAHREPERNNFTDNGSYPAPKAERVMDYELGYSYTHARWHAGVNLYYMYYNDQFVQTGQESDIGEKLTTNIKDSYRAGAELQAALDITEWLTVEGNAALSINKIKDFDEYVENWDDWEGNTDANGNAYDGDGFDIIHYDNSTLAFSPSAILNGFVTFHHKGWQAVWHTNYVSLQYLDNTENDDRSLPSYCVSAVNLSYTLKPKAVVKEAIFGLNFNNLFNAHYAANGWVYSANYESGGHPNDNRYYQIGFIPMAGFTMMGSVTVRF
;
A
#
# COMPACT_ATOMS: atom_id res chain seq x y z
N MET A 1 7.64 -32.82 -19.67
CA MET A 1 6.99 -34.14 -19.56
C MET A 1 6.98 -34.76 -18.15
N ARG A 2 7.24 -34.00 -17.08
CA ARG A 2 7.15 -34.50 -15.67
C ARG A 2 5.94 -33.94 -14.88
N ILE A 3 5.17 -33.02 -15.47
CA ILE A 3 3.97 -32.40 -14.84
C ILE A 3 2.70 -33.26 -15.06
N LEU A 4 2.66 -34.09 -16.10
CA LEU A 4 1.52 -34.98 -16.37
C LEU A 4 1.41 -36.19 -15.41
N GLY A 5 2.46 -36.53 -14.66
CA GLY A 5 2.46 -37.63 -13.71
C GLY A 5 1.71 -37.38 -12.39
N ILE A 6 1.54 -36.10 -12.00
CA ILE A 6 0.84 -35.74 -10.77
C ILE A 6 -0.68 -35.69 -10.95
N LEU A 7 -1.14 -35.36 -12.15
CA LEU A 7 -2.58 -35.35 -12.49
C LEU A 7 -3.20 -36.76 -12.61
N GLY A 8 -2.37 -37.76 -12.93
CA GLY A 8 -2.84 -39.15 -13.04
C GLY A 8 -3.10 -39.88 -11.71
N ALA A 9 -2.51 -39.39 -10.58
CA ALA A 9 -2.70 -39.99 -9.28
C ALA A 9 -3.96 -39.51 -8.53
N MET A 10 -4.55 -38.38 -8.95
CA MET A 10 -5.76 -37.83 -8.33
C MET A 10 -7.09 -38.42 -8.88
N GLY A 11 -7.03 -39.21 -9.95
CA GLY A 11 -8.24 -39.72 -10.62
C GLY A 11 -8.87 -40.99 -10.02
N VAL A 12 -8.34 -41.58 -8.95
CA VAL A 12 -8.78 -42.90 -8.47
C VAL A 12 -9.45 -42.91 -7.09
N MET A 13 -9.49 -41.77 -6.34
CA MET A 13 -10.07 -41.75 -5.01
C MET A 13 -11.40 -40.97 -4.91
N GLY A 14 -12.32 -41.23 -5.74
CA GLY A 14 -13.63 -40.60 -5.69
C GLY A 14 -14.75 -41.59 -5.66
N LEU A 15 -15.22 -42.01 -4.47
CA LEU A 15 -16.59 -42.48 -4.24
C LEU A 15 -16.74 -43.16 -2.85
N THR A 16 -16.80 -42.38 -1.78
CA THR A 16 -17.57 -42.71 -0.54
C THR A 16 -17.41 -41.51 0.43
N ALA A 17 -18.43 -40.74 0.65
CA ALA A 17 -18.68 -39.93 1.83
C ALA A 17 -19.42 -38.61 1.54
N ALA A 18 -20.69 -38.64 1.25
CA ALA A 18 -21.47 -37.42 1.05
C ALA A 18 -22.04 -36.82 2.37
N GLN A 19 -22.11 -37.57 3.45
CA GLN A 19 -22.70 -37.08 4.71
C GLN A 19 -21.71 -36.58 5.75
N GLY A 20 -20.40 -36.89 5.64
CA GLY A 20 -19.37 -36.28 6.48
C GLY A 20 -18.85 -34.93 5.99
N GLN A 21 -19.04 -34.62 4.71
CA GLN A 21 -18.43 -33.46 4.06
C GLN A 21 -19.04 -32.10 4.47
N GLU A 22 -20.33 -32.03 4.80
CA GLU A 22 -20.94 -30.77 5.30
C GLU A 22 -20.45 -30.45 6.72
N ALA A 23 -20.37 -31.43 7.61
CA ALA A 23 -19.88 -31.23 8.96
C ALA A 23 -18.39 -30.81 8.99
N ASP A 24 -17.58 -31.42 8.12
CA ASP A 24 -16.15 -31.08 8.01
C ASP A 24 -15.93 -29.69 7.42
N SER A 25 -16.75 -29.27 6.45
CA SER A 25 -16.67 -27.93 5.88
C SER A 25 -17.13 -26.84 6.85
N LEU A 26 -18.16 -27.08 7.64
CA LEU A 26 -18.61 -26.18 8.71
C LEU A 26 -17.54 -26.02 9.77
N ARG A 27 -16.97 -27.11 10.25
CA ARG A 27 -15.89 -27.10 11.23
C ARG A 27 -14.66 -26.31 10.75
N LEU A 28 -14.23 -26.50 9.50
CA LEU A 28 -13.11 -25.75 8.93
C LEU A 28 -13.41 -24.24 8.81
N ALA A 29 -14.66 -23.87 8.51
CA ALA A 29 -15.09 -22.48 8.45
C ALA A 29 -15.13 -21.84 9.86
N GLU A 30 -15.68 -22.52 10.85
CA GLU A 30 -15.70 -22.07 12.25
C GLU A 30 -14.28 -21.88 12.81
N MET A 31 -13.38 -22.83 12.53
CA MET A 31 -11.97 -22.69 12.88
C MET A 31 -11.34 -21.45 12.28
N GLN A 32 -11.57 -21.18 11.01
CA GLN A 32 -11.03 -19.99 10.35
C GLN A 32 -11.58 -18.71 10.99
N GLU A 33 -12.84 -18.67 11.34
CA GLU A 33 -13.46 -17.52 12.03
C GLU A 33 -12.80 -17.29 13.40
N VAL A 34 -12.58 -18.32 14.18
CA VAL A 34 -11.93 -18.23 15.50
C VAL A 34 -10.49 -17.74 15.36
N MET A 35 -9.74 -18.20 14.37
CA MET A 35 -8.35 -17.76 14.14
C MET A 35 -8.25 -16.26 13.86
N VAL A 36 -9.23 -15.66 13.21
CA VAL A 36 -9.21 -14.23 12.85
C VAL A 36 -10.05 -13.34 13.78
N SER A 37 -10.73 -13.90 14.78
CA SER A 37 -11.62 -13.17 15.70
C SER A 37 -10.92 -12.05 16.47
N GLY A 38 -9.59 -12.17 16.70
CA GLY A 38 -8.79 -11.14 17.35
C GLY A 38 -8.72 -9.81 16.57
N VAL A 39 -8.87 -9.82 15.25
CA VAL A 39 -8.71 -8.64 14.37
C VAL A 39 -9.97 -8.30 13.59
N ARG A 40 -10.94 -9.21 13.52
CA ARG A 40 -12.20 -9.00 12.81
C ARG A 40 -13.31 -8.59 13.75
N VAL A 41 -14.31 -7.94 13.19
CA VAL A 41 -15.55 -7.60 13.89
C VAL A 41 -16.72 -8.40 13.33
N GLN A 42 -17.68 -8.66 14.17
CA GLN A 42 -18.96 -9.23 13.76
C GLN A 42 -19.78 -8.19 12.98
N GLN A 43 -20.78 -8.65 12.24
CA GLN A 43 -21.56 -7.79 11.34
C GLN A 43 -22.42 -6.75 12.11
N ASP A 44 -22.75 -7.02 13.34
CA ASP A 44 -23.53 -6.16 14.25
C ASP A 44 -22.67 -5.25 15.13
N ALA A 45 -21.35 -5.31 15.01
CA ALA A 45 -20.45 -4.47 15.77
C ALA A 45 -20.57 -2.98 15.38
N PRO A 46 -20.35 -2.05 16.32
CA PRO A 46 -20.55 -0.62 16.12
C PRO A 46 -19.39 0.04 15.34
N PHE A 47 -19.06 -0.47 14.16
CA PHE A 47 -17.97 0.02 13.30
C PHE A 47 -18.34 0.01 11.82
N ALA A 48 -17.72 0.93 11.06
CA ALA A 48 -17.84 0.96 9.60
C ALA A 48 -17.04 -0.17 8.93
N VAL A 49 -17.71 -1.24 8.54
CA VAL A 49 -17.08 -2.47 8.01
C VAL A 49 -17.56 -2.78 6.60
N THR A 50 -16.65 -3.24 5.76
CA THR A 50 -16.96 -3.83 4.45
C THR A 50 -16.27 -5.19 4.33
N ASN A 51 -17.00 -6.20 3.87
CA ASN A 51 -16.47 -7.54 3.62
C ASN A 51 -16.41 -7.80 2.11
N VAL A 52 -15.21 -8.06 1.59
CA VAL A 52 -14.97 -8.50 0.22
C VAL A 52 -14.92 -10.01 0.19
N LYS A 53 -15.81 -10.64 -0.59
CA LYS A 53 -16.05 -12.08 -0.58
C LYS A 53 -15.12 -12.83 -1.55
N TYR A 54 -14.99 -14.13 -1.34
CA TYR A 54 -14.22 -15.05 -2.18
C TYR A 54 -14.44 -14.84 -3.70
N LYS A 55 -15.67 -14.68 -4.14
CA LYS A 55 -16.01 -14.50 -5.57
C LYS A 55 -15.34 -13.23 -6.14
N GLU A 56 -15.46 -12.11 -5.44
CA GLU A 56 -14.91 -10.82 -5.86
C GLU A 56 -13.37 -10.85 -5.90
N LEU A 57 -12.75 -11.48 -4.88
CA LEU A 57 -11.31 -11.68 -4.80
C LEU A 57 -10.78 -12.49 -5.99
N HIS A 58 -11.42 -13.62 -6.29
CA HIS A 58 -11.01 -14.49 -7.41
C HIS A 58 -11.32 -13.90 -8.78
N GLU A 59 -12.37 -13.09 -8.93
CA GLU A 59 -12.62 -12.30 -10.14
C GLU A 59 -11.53 -11.24 -10.33
N HIS A 60 -11.12 -10.56 -9.27
CA HIS A 60 -10.05 -9.57 -9.31
C HIS A 60 -8.69 -10.20 -9.61
N ALA A 61 -8.36 -11.35 -9.01
CA ALA A 61 -7.11 -12.05 -9.22
C ALA A 61 -6.81 -12.34 -10.72
N ARG A 62 -7.86 -12.52 -11.53
CA ARG A 62 -7.72 -12.74 -12.98
C ARG A 62 -7.27 -11.51 -13.75
N THR A 63 -7.35 -10.34 -13.15
CA THR A 63 -6.93 -9.08 -13.79
C THR A 63 -5.41 -8.87 -13.70
N GLY A 64 -4.69 -9.62 -12.86
CA GLY A 64 -3.28 -9.43 -12.57
C GLY A 64 -2.96 -8.17 -11.77
N ARG A 65 -3.99 -7.42 -11.31
CA ARG A 65 -3.84 -6.19 -10.52
C ARG A 65 -3.77 -6.52 -9.02
N GLU A 66 -3.06 -5.70 -8.27
CA GLU A 66 -2.90 -5.88 -6.83
C GLU A 66 -4.17 -5.57 -6.04
N LEU A 67 -4.26 -6.13 -4.83
CA LEU A 67 -5.44 -6.08 -3.97
C LEU A 67 -5.96 -4.65 -3.66
N PRO A 68 -5.14 -3.63 -3.44
CA PRO A 68 -5.61 -2.26 -3.20
C PRO A 68 -6.61 -1.75 -4.23
N LEU A 69 -6.42 -2.11 -5.52
CA LEU A 69 -7.32 -1.65 -6.59
C LEU A 69 -8.72 -2.30 -6.55
N LEU A 70 -8.85 -3.46 -5.89
CA LEU A 70 -10.16 -4.02 -5.56
C LEU A 70 -10.78 -3.28 -4.38
N LEU A 71 -9.98 -3.02 -3.33
CA LEU A 71 -10.43 -2.35 -2.12
C LEU A 71 -10.87 -0.91 -2.38
N ALA A 72 -10.37 -0.25 -3.42
CA ALA A 72 -10.83 1.09 -3.86
C ALA A 72 -12.31 1.16 -4.28
N ARG A 73 -12.99 0.02 -4.43
CA ARG A 73 -14.45 -0.05 -4.61
C ARG A 73 -15.23 0.18 -3.32
N THR A 74 -14.55 0.17 -2.16
CA THR A 74 -15.10 0.44 -0.84
C THR A 74 -15.19 1.96 -0.60
N PRO A 75 -16.20 2.49 0.12
CA PRO A 75 -16.30 3.91 0.41
C PRO A 75 -15.04 4.48 1.05
N GLY A 76 -14.60 5.65 0.59
CA GLY A 76 -13.48 6.39 1.19
C GLY A 76 -12.10 5.78 0.97
N ILE A 77 -11.95 4.81 0.06
CA ILE A 77 -10.66 4.23 -0.30
C ILE A 77 -10.21 4.75 -1.67
N LEU A 78 -8.98 5.23 -1.71
CA LEU A 78 -8.25 5.59 -2.93
C LEU A 78 -7.09 4.60 -3.10
N ALA A 79 -6.83 4.12 -4.33
CA ALA A 79 -5.67 3.26 -4.62
C ALA A 79 -5.11 3.55 -6.01
N TRP A 80 -3.79 3.34 -6.16
CA TRP A 80 -3.08 3.55 -7.41
C TRP A 80 -1.87 2.62 -7.52
N GLY A 81 -1.32 2.51 -8.72
CA GLY A 81 -0.11 1.74 -8.99
C GLY A 81 0.94 2.59 -9.69
N GLU A 82 2.19 2.46 -9.28
CA GLU A 82 3.31 3.26 -9.76
C GLU A 82 3.61 3.04 -11.25
N ASN A 83 3.48 1.81 -11.73
CA ASN A 83 3.67 1.48 -13.14
C ASN A 83 2.48 1.85 -14.05
N GLY A 84 1.43 2.47 -13.51
CA GLY A 84 0.21 2.88 -14.21
C GLY A 84 -0.80 1.76 -14.47
N LEU A 85 -0.46 0.50 -14.32
CA LEU A 85 -1.36 -0.64 -14.53
C LEU A 85 -1.98 -1.17 -13.24
N GLY A 86 -1.32 -0.90 -12.11
CA GLY A 86 -1.70 -1.43 -10.80
C GLY A 86 -1.24 -2.86 -10.58
N THR A 87 -0.14 -3.25 -11.20
CA THR A 87 0.64 -4.46 -10.92
C THR A 87 1.95 -4.05 -10.25
N GLY A 88 2.49 -4.86 -9.34
CA GLY A 88 3.70 -4.52 -8.59
C GLY A 88 3.44 -3.45 -7.53
N THR A 89 4.30 -2.41 -7.47
CA THR A 89 4.20 -1.37 -6.45
C THR A 89 2.89 -0.61 -6.52
N THR A 90 2.06 -0.78 -5.49
CA THR A 90 0.73 -0.17 -5.36
C THR A 90 0.54 0.38 -3.95
N TYR A 91 -0.35 1.34 -3.84
CA TYR A 91 -0.61 2.09 -2.61
C TYR A 91 -2.11 2.26 -2.40
N MET A 92 -2.51 2.53 -1.16
CA MET A 92 -3.89 2.87 -0.84
C MET A 92 -4.00 3.89 0.29
N ARG A 93 -5.13 4.57 0.35
CA ARG A 93 -5.53 5.46 1.47
C ARG A 93 -6.92 5.13 1.91
N ILE A 94 -7.18 5.18 3.21
CA ILE A 94 -8.51 5.06 3.80
C ILE A 94 -8.86 6.39 4.46
N ARG A 95 -9.96 7.05 4.00
CA ARG A 95 -10.37 8.39 4.49
C ARG A 95 -9.22 9.42 4.43
N GLY A 96 -8.33 9.30 3.41
CA GLY A 96 -7.14 10.13 3.29
C GLY A 96 -5.96 9.75 4.19
N ALA A 97 -6.11 8.81 5.13
CA ALA A 97 -4.99 8.26 5.89
C ALA A 97 -4.13 7.35 5.00
N GLY A 98 -2.82 7.56 4.99
CA GLY A 98 -1.86 6.82 4.17
C GLY A 98 -1.60 5.39 4.66
N ASP A 99 -0.85 4.64 3.86
CA ASP A 99 -0.56 3.21 4.07
C ASP A 99 -0.01 2.89 5.46
N SER A 100 0.87 3.73 5.98
CA SER A 100 1.49 3.52 7.30
C SER A 100 0.52 3.67 8.48
N ARG A 101 -0.72 4.14 8.23
CA ARG A 101 -1.81 4.23 9.23
C ARG A 101 -2.86 3.16 9.05
N ILE A 102 -2.65 2.25 8.11
CA ILE A 102 -3.55 1.14 7.82
C ILE A 102 -2.92 -0.13 8.37
N ASN A 103 -3.57 -0.74 9.36
CA ASN A 103 -3.15 -2.02 9.87
C ASN A 103 -3.61 -3.15 8.92
N VAL A 104 -2.68 -3.97 8.46
CA VAL A 104 -2.97 -5.12 7.59
C VAL A 104 -2.58 -6.40 8.29
N THR A 105 -3.50 -7.34 8.37
CA THR A 105 -3.23 -8.64 9.01
C THR A 105 -3.55 -9.80 8.06
N LEU A 106 -2.82 -10.89 8.20
CA LEU A 106 -3.11 -12.16 7.52
C LEU A 106 -3.38 -13.23 8.58
N ASP A 107 -4.61 -13.74 8.61
CA ASP A 107 -5.07 -14.71 9.62
C ASP A 107 -4.74 -14.28 11.07
N GLY A 108 -4.85 -12.98 11.34
CA GLY A 108 -4.61 -12.38 12.67
C GLY A 108 -3.17 -11.99 12.97
N VAL A 109 -2.21 -12.28 12.08
CA VAL A 109 -0.80 -11.86 12.21
C VAL A 109 -0.59 -10.56 11.44
N ALA A 110 0.03 -9.55 12.07
CA ALA A 110 0.36 -8.27 11.43
C ALA A 110 1.37 -8.48 10.30
N LEU A 111 1.10 -7.86 9.14
CA LEU A 111 1.95 -7.90 7.95
C LEU A 111 2.71 -6.60 7.70
N ASN A 112 2.35 -5.51 8.37
CA ASN A 112 3.04 -4.24 8.23
C ASN A 112 4.53 -4.40 8.53
N SER A 113 5.38 -3.80 7.67
CA SER A 113 6.80 -3.65 7.97
C SER A 113 6.95 -2.96 9.34
N PRO A 114 7.70 -3.53 10.28
CA PRO A 114 7.77 -2.95 11.62
C PRO A 114 8.37 -1.55 11.67
N GLU A 115 9.25 -1.18 10.76
CA GLU A 115 9.90 0.13 10.70
C GLU A 115 9.12 1.17 9.90
N ASP A 116 8.59 0.78 8.72
CA ASP A 116 7.84 1.67 7.83
C ASP A 116 6.35 1.69 8.17
N GLN A 117 5.90 0.73 8.99
CA GLN A 117 4.52 0.57 9.47
C GLN A 117 3.47 0.47 8.35
N CYS A 118 3.91 0.15 7.13
CA CYS A 118 3.06 -0.07 5.97
C CYS A 118 3.25 -1.47 5.38
N VAL A 119 2.38 -1.84 4.49
CA VAL A 119 2.51 -3.05 3.67
C VAL A 119 2.97 -2.65 2.27
N PHE A 120 4.06 -3.24 1.81
CA PHE A 120 4.47 -3.16 0.43
C PHE A 120 3.67 -4.19 -0.38
N TRP A 121 2.61 -3.73 -1.07
CA TRP A 121 1.69 -4.61 -1.78
C TRP A 121 2.34 -5.37 -2.93
N ALA A 122 3.46 -4.89 -3.46
CA ALA A 122 4.29 -5.62 -4.41
C ALA A 122 4.76 -6.96 -3.85
N ASN A 123 5.04 -7.02 -2.53
CA ASN A 123 5.41 -8.24 -1.81
C ASN A 123 4.21 -9.16 -1.50
N MET A 124 3.03 -8.83 -2.01
CA MET A 124 1.79 -9.58 -1.82
C MET A 124 1.11 -9.91 -3.15
N ASN A 125 1.89 -10.01 -4.22
CA ASN A 125 1.38 -10.28 -5.56
C ASN A 125 0.47 -11.51 -5.58
N SER A 126 -0.66 -11.36 -6.26
CA SER A 126 -1.66 -12.42 -6.44
C SER A 126 -2.30 -12.97 -5.14
N TYR A 127 -2.16 -12.27 -3.99
CA TYR A 127 -2.81 -12.71 -2.74
C TYR A 127 -4.33 -12.84 -2.88
N ALA A 128 -4.97 -12.03 -3.72
CA ALA A 128 -6.40 -12.16 -3.98
C ALA A 128 -6.82 -13.58 -4.38
N ALA A 129 -5.94 -14.35 -5.03
CA ALA A 129 -6.19 -15.74 -5.40
C ALA A 129 -6.08 -16.73 -4.21
N LEU A 130 -5.39 -16.36 -3.14
CA LEU A 130 -5.16 -17.18 -1.94
C LEU A 130 -6.17 -16.90 -0.83
N LEU A 131 -6.88 -15.76 -0.92
CA LEU A 131 -7.78 -15.30 0.13
C LEU A 131 -9.18 -15.85 -0.02
N GLY A 132 -9.81 -16.15 1.11
CA GLY A 132 -11.23 -16.51 1.20
C GLY A 132 -12.12 -15.29 1.46
N ASN A 133 -11.59 -14.30 2.17
CA ASN A 133 -12.30 -13.08 2.55
C ASN A 133 -11.32 -11.97 2.94
N VAL A 134 -11.75 -10.73 2.71
CA VAL A 134 -11.08 -9.53 3.23
C VAL A 134 -12.11 -8.68 3.96
N GLN A 135 -11.81 -8.29 5.19
CA GLN A 135 -12.60 -7.33 5.94
C GLN A 135 -11.86 -6.01 6.04
N VAL A 136 -12.50 -4.93 5.61
CA VAL A 136 -12.00 -3.56 5.75
C VAL A 136 -12.79 -2.86 6.83
N GLN A 137 -12.12 -2.46 7.90
CA GLN A 137 -12.65 -1.57 8.93
C GLN A 137 -12.10 -0.17 8.67
N ARG A 138 -12.97 0.81 8.53
CA ARG A 138 -12.59 2.20 8.33
C ARG A 138 -12.57 2.93 9.67
N GLY A 139 -11.64 3.88 9.85
CA GLY A 139 -11.39 4.53 11.13
C GLY A 139 -10.60 3.66 12.11
N VAL A 140 -10.61 4.02 13.38
CA VAL A 140 -9.84 3.34 14.42
C VAL A 140 -10.28 1.88 14.62
N GLY A 141 -11.56 1.60 14.49
CA GLY A 141 -12.10 0.23 14.61
C GLY A 141 -11.81 -0.44 15.95
N THR A 142 -11.83 -1.78 15.99
CA THR A 142 -11.53 -2.56 17.21
C THR A 142 -10.02 -2.72 17.41
N SER A 143 -9.62 -3.10 18.63
CA SER A 143 -8.26 -3.49 18.94
C SER A 143 -7.85 -4.75 18.18
N THR A 144 -6.58 -4.81 17.81
CA THR A 144 -6.00 -5.90 17.05
C THR A 144 -4.79 -6.47 17.78
N ASN A 145 -4.35 -7.64 17.38
CA ASN A 145 -3.08 -8.20 17.80
C ASN A 145 -1.94 -7.46 17.08
N GLY A 146 -1.04 -6.84 17.82
CA GLY A 146 0.06 -6.07 17.26
C GLY A 146 -0.31 -4.60 17.02
N ASP A 147 -0.01 -4.07 15.85
CA ASP A 147 -0.17 -2.66 15.50
C ASP A 147 -1.58 -2.15 15.75
N GLY A 148 -1.68 -0.97 16.34
CA GLY A 148 -2.96 -0.32 16.55
C GLY A 148 -3.58 0.13 15.24
N ALA A 149 -4.85 -0.19 14.99
CA ALA A 149 -5.61 0.42 13.92
C ALA A 149 -5.72 1.93 14.18
N PHE A 150 -5.18 2.75 13.27
CA PHE A 150 -5.17 4.20 13.42
C PHE A 150 -6.05 4.90 12.37
N GLY A 151 -5.88 4.57 11.09
CA GLY A 151 -6.71 5.07 9.98
C GLY A 151 -7.69 4.04 9.42
N GLY A 152 -7.37 2.76 9.60
CA GLY A 152 -8.17 1.63 9.17
C GLY A 152 -7.49 0.29 9.40
N THR A 153 -8.24 -0.80 9.25
CA THR A 153 -7.71 -2.17 9.28
C THR A 153 -8.17 -2.94 8.05
N VAL A 154 -7.24 -3.67 7.44
CA VAL A 154 -7.50 -4.63 6.37
C VAL A 154 -7.16 -6.04 6.90
N ALA A 155 -8.16 -6.79 7.28
CA ALA A 155 -7.99 -8.15 7.79
C ALA A 155 -8.15 -9.16 6.65
N LEU A 156 -7.03 -9.73 6.21
CA LEU A 156 -6.94 -10.75 5.19
C LEU A 156 -7.14 -12.13 5.83
N SER A 157 -7.98 -12.96 5.24
CA SER A 157 -8.17 -14.34 5.65
C SER A 157 -7.89 -15.27 4.49
N THR A 158 -6.96 -16.20 4.67
CA THR A 158 -6.69 -17.24 3.66
C THR A 158 -7.94 -18.08 3.41
N ALA A 159 -8.06 -18.66 2.22
CA ALA A 159 -9.18 -19.54 1.90
C ALA A 159 -9.28 -20.71 2.89
N THR A 160 -10.50 -21.06 3.28
CA THR A 160 -10.77 -22.24 4.08
C THR A 160 -10.33 -23.49 3.31
N PRO A 161 -9.60 -24.43 3.95
CA PRO A 161 -9.20 -25.68 3.32
C PRO A 161 -10.42 -26.43 2.78
N SER A 162 -10.31 -27.00 1.57
CA SER A 162 -11.40 -27.77 0.98
C SER A 162 -11.41 -29.20 1.49
N PRO A 163 -12.54 -29.73 2.02
CA PRO A 163 -12.65 -31.12 2.39
C PRO A 163 -12.69 -32.05 1.16
N THR A 164 -12.95 -31.50 -0.04
CA THR A 164 -12.94 -32.25 -1.30
C THR A 164 -11.73 -31.92 -2.15
N PRO A 165 -11.16 -32.90 -2.88
CA PRO A 165 -10.08 -32.62 -3.84
C PRO A 165 -10.49 -31.57 -4.86
N ARG A 166 -9.59 -30.62 -5.13
CA ARG A 166 -9.81 -29.59 -6.15
C ARG A 166 -8.49 -29.16 -6.78
N ALA A 167 -8.56 -28.73 -8.01
CA ALA A 167 -7.47 -28.04 -8.67
C ALA A 167 -8.03 -26.91 -9.53
N GLU A 168 -7.26 -25.84 -9.65
CA GLU A 168 -7.57 -24.69 -10.51
C GLU A 168 -6.35 -24.29 -11.30
N ILE A 169 -6.54 -23.94 -12.56
CA ILE A 169 -5.52 -23.32 -13.42
C ILE A 169 -6.12 -22.05 -13.96
N ASN A 170 -5.39 -20.95 -13.85
CA ASN A 170 -5.76 -19.69 -14.46
C ASN A 170 -4.67 -19.19 -15.41
N TYR A 171 -5.11 -18.52 -16.48
CA TYR A 171 -4.26 -17.78 -17.40
C TYR A 171 -4.97 -16.53 -17.87
N SER A 172 -4.26 -15.41 -17.86
CA SER A 172 -4.76 -14.13 -18.34
C SER A 172 -3.67 -13.41 -19.14
N ALA A 173 -4.05 -12.70 -20.19
CA ALA A 173 -3.14 -11.90 -21.00
C ALA A 173 -3.83 -10.64 -21.52
N GLY A 174 -3.09 -9.54 -21.64
CA GLY A 174 -3.68 -8.26 -22.08
C GLY A 174 -2.67 -7.19 -22.44
N SER A 175 -3.10 -5.95 -22.34
CA SER A 175 -2.33 -4.76 -22.69
C SER A 175 -0.97 -4.75 -22.01
N TYR A 176 0.04 -4.15 -22.66
CA TYR A 176 1.42 -4.03 -22.18
C TYR A 176 2.07 -5.38 -21.86
N ASN A 177 1.80 -6.40 -22.69
CA ASN A 177 2.26 -7.78 -22.50
C ASN A 177 2.00 -8.33 -21.08
N THR A 178 0.98 -7.78 -20.38
CA THR A 178 0.65 -8.24 -19.05
C THR A 178 0.10 -9.65 -19.12
N MET A 179 0.74 -10.57 -18.41
CA MET A 179 0.30 -11.96 -18.26
C MET A 179 0.21 -12.29 -16.78
N ASN A 180 -0.90 -12.92 -16.40
CA ASN A 180 -1.06 -13.48 -15.04
C ASN A 180 -1.45 -14.96 -15.19
N TYR A 181 -0.74 -15.83 -14.51
CA TYR A 181 -0.98 -17.26 -14.58
C TYR A 181 -0.67 -17.94 -13.25
N GLY A 182 -1.40 -19.01 -12.98
CA GLY A 182 -1.22 -19.71 -11.72
C GLY A 182 -1.92 -21.06 -11.69
N VAL A 183 -1.52 -21.83 -10.69
CA VAL A 183 -2.12 -23.11 -10.35
C VAL A 183 -2.34 -23.19 -8.86
N GLN A 184 -3.42 -23.84 -8.45
CA GLN A 184 -3.68 -24.19 -7.08
C GLN A 184 -4.35 -25.55 -6.99
N ALA A 185 -4.04 -26.28 -5.92
CA ALA A 185 -4.60 -27.62 -5.70
C ALA A 185 -4.76 -27.89 -4.19
N SER A 186 -5.76 -28.74 -3.86
CA SER A 186 -5.98 -29.30 -2.53
C SER A 186 -6.25 -30.79 -2.67
N THR A 187 -5.68 -31.57 -1.74
CA THR A 187 -5.93 -33.02 -1.70
C THR A 187 -7.36 -33.37 -1.25
N GLY A 188 -8.08 -32.39 -0.66
CA GLY A 188 -9.23 -32.73 0.17
C GLY A 188 -8.79 -33.43 1.45
N LEU A 189 -9.77 -33.93 2.20
CA LEU A 189 -9.56 -34.58 3.48
C LEU A 189 -9.00 -36.00 3.29
N LEU A 190 -7.75 -36.20 3.68
CA LEU A 190 -7.08 -37.51 3.71
C LEU A 190 -7.23 -38.12 5.08
N TRP A 191 -7.56 -39.40 5.16
CA TRP A 191 -7.71 -40.18 6.41
C TRP A 191 -8.60 -39.50 7.47
N ASN A 192 -9.54 -38.69 7.04
CA ASN A 192 -10.41 -37.86 7.91
C ASN A 192 -9.66 -36.87 8.82
N GLN A 193 -8.41 -36.55 8.56
CA GLN A 193 -7.60 -35.76 9.49
C GLN A 193 -6.69 -34.73 8.79
N VAL A 194 -6.27 -34.96 7.54
CA VAL A 194 -5.18 -34.18 6.94
C VAL A 194 -5.61 -33.57 5.60
N ILE A 195 -5.34 -32.29 5.41
CA ILE A 195 -5.49 -31.62 4.11
C ILE A 195 -4.15 -31.00 3.73
N LEU A 196 -3.71 -31.22 2.50
CA LEU A 196 -2.56 -30.56 1.89
C LEU A 196 -3.03 -29.62 0.78
N GLU A 197 -2.45 -28.42 0.76
CA GLU A 197 -2.76 -27.40 -0.24
C GLU A 197 -1.48 -26.83 -0.82
N GLY A 198 -1.55 -26.43 -2.07
CA GLY A 198 -0.45 -25.74 -2.73
C GLY A 198 -0.96 -24.78 -3.79
N ALA A 199 -0.29 -23.64 -3.96
CA ALA A 199 -0.55 -22.72 -5.03
C ALA A 199 0.74 -22.04 -5.50
N TRP A 200 0.72 -21.59 -6.75
CA TRP A 200 1.75 -20.74 -7.32
C TRP A 200 1.13 -19.81 -8.35
N HIS A 201 1.49 -18.53 -8.30
CA HIS A 201 1.00 -17.50 -9.19
C HIS A 201 2.17 -16.62 -9.63
N GLN A 202 2.09 -16.11 -10.86
CA GLN A 202 3.05 -15.15 -11.40
C GLN A 202 2.35 -14.14 -12.29
N THR A 203 2.76 -12.87 -12.16
CA THR A 203 2.41 -11.78 -13.06
C THR A 203 3.68 -11.26 -13.72
N THR A 204 3.60 -10.99 -15.04
CA THR A 204 4.63 -10.31 -15.82
C THR A 204 3.99 -9.17 -16.61
N THR A 205 4.72 -8.07 -16.82
CA THR A 205 4.22 -6.90 -17.55
C THR A 205 5.35 -6.07 -18.10
N ASP A 206 5.11 -5.31 -19.17
CA ASP A 206 6.03 -4.27 -19.63
C ASP A 206 5.82 -2.95 -18.88
N GLY A 207 4.68 -2.80 -18.17
CA GLY A 207 4.28 -1.54 -17.51
C GLY A 207 3.78 -0.48 -18.49
N PHE A 208 3.06 0.53 -17.98
CA PHE A 208 2.62 1.67 -18.77
C PHE A 208 3.69 2.76 -18.82
N VAL A 209 4.30 3.09 -17.68
CA VAL A 209 5.39 4.05 -17.56
C VAL A 209 6.68 3.42 -18.07
N HIS A 210 7.53 4.18 -18.76
CA HIS A 210 8.78 3.65 -19.32
C HIS A 210 9.69 3.05 -18.24
N GLY A 211 10.33 1.91 -18.53
CA GLY A 211 11.24 1.25 -17.60
C GLY A 211 10.57 0.51 -16.44
N THR A 212 9.23 0.38 -16.41
CA THR A 212 8.52 -0.33 -15.35
C THR A 212 8.16 -1.78 -15.67
N ALA A 213 8.83 -2.37 -16.66
CA ALA A 213 8.71 -3.80 -16.91
C ALA A 213 9.13 -4.63 -15.71
N GLY A 214 8.38 -5.68 -15.40
CA GLY A 214 8.68 -6.49 -14.23
C GLY A 214 7.95 -7.83 -14.16
N ARG A 215 8.34 -8.60 -13.18
CA ARG A 215 7.67 -9.84 -12.78
C ARG A 215 7.58 -9.92 -11.28
N SER A 216 6.45 -10.43 -10.80
CA SER A 216 6.23 -10.72 -9.39
C SER A 216 5.40 -11.98 -9.25
N GLY A 217 5.49 -12.66 -8.14
CA GLY A 217 4.74 -13.88 -7.93
C GLY A 217 4.66 -14.30 -6.48
N SER A 218 3.81 -15.29 -6.22
CA SER A 218 3.62 -15.89 -4.91
C SER A 218 3.55 -17.41 -5.00
N TYR A 219 3.93 -18.06 -3.92
CA TYR A 219 3.69 -19.48 -3.70
C TYR A 219 3.11 -19.72 -2.31
N TYR A 220 2.31 -20.76 -2.19
CA TYR A 220 1.64 -21.15 -0.97
C TYR A 220 1.76 -22.63 -0.76
N GLY A 221 2.10 -23.05 0.46
CA GLY A 221 2.01 -24.42 0.93
C GLY A 221 1.23 -24.46 2.24
N GLY A 222 0.20 -25.31 2.32
CA GLY A 222 -0.65 -25.46 3.49
C GLY A 222 -0.74 -26.91 3.94
N LEU A 223 -0.64 -27.13 5.26
CA LEU A 223 -0.94 -28.38 5.93
C LEU A 223 -1.95 -28.13 7.03
N THR A 224 -3.12 -28.73 6.94
CA THR A 224 -4.11 -28.73 8.02
C THR A 224 -4.18 -30.15 8.59
N TRP A 225 -4.07 -30.27 9.93
CA TRP A 225 -4.16 -31.52 10.65
C TRP A 225 -5.16 -31.41 11.80
N MET A 226 -6.12 -32.31 11.83
CA MET A 226 -7.20 -32.39 12.81
C MET A 226 -7.03 -33.68 13.63
N PRO A 227 -6.11 -33.70 14.64
CA PRO A 227 -5.84 -34.93 15.44
C PRO A 227 -7.03 -35.37 16.30
N THR A 228 -7.89 -34.43 16.69
CA THR A 228 -9.14 -34.68 17.41
C THR A 228 -10.26 -33.82 16.84
N GLU A 229 -11.48 -34.03 17.28
CA GLU A 229 -12.62 -33.18 16.90
C GLU A 229 -12.52 -31.73 17.44
N GLN A 230 -11.74 -31.52 18.48
CA GLN A 230 -11.62 -30.23 19.18
C GLN A 230 -10.37 -29.47 18.81
N LEU A 231 -9.34 -30.12 18.27
CA LEU A 231 -8.06 -29.48 17.95
C LEU A 231 -7.78 -29.52 16.48
N THR A 232 -7.44 -28.35 15.93
CA THR A 232 -6.94 -28.19 14.56
C THR A 232 -5.61 -27.48 14.58
N LEU A 233 -4.63 -28.04 13.92
CA LEU A 233 -3.32 -27.46 13.67
C LEU A 233 -3.21 -27.09 12.19
N ARG A 234 -2.70 -25.90 11.89
CA ARG A 234 -2.51 -25.45 10.53
C ARG A 234 -1.14 -24.82 10.36
N TYR A 235 -0.34 -25.38 9.49
CA TYR A 235 0.90 -24.76 9.03
C TYR A 235 0.69 -24.14 7.65
N LYS A 236 1.19 -22.92 7.46
CA LYS A 236 1.17 -22.21 6.19
C LYS A 236 2.55 -21.64 5.91
N ASN A 237 3.02 -21.83 4.70
CA ASN A 237 4.16 -21.17 4.16
C ASN A 237 3.69 -20.34 2.95
N ILE A 238 3.90 -19.02 2.99
CA ILE A 238 3.51 -18.09 1.94
C ILE A 238 4.75 -17.31 1.57
N GLY A 239 5.20 -17.46 0.33
CA GLY A 239 6.35 -16.75 -0.16
C GLY A 239 6.02 -15.86 -1.35
N ASN A 240 6.75 -14.76 -1.46
CA ASN A 240 6.65 -13.79 -2.54
C ASN A 240 8.03 -13.48 -3.07
N TYR A 241 8.07 -13.13 -4.34
CA TYR A 241 9.25 -12.61 -5.00
C TYR A 241 8.85 -11.56 -6.02
N GLU A 242 9.68 -10.54 -6.15
CA GLU A 242 9.52 -9.52 -7.19
C GLU A 242 10.86 -9.12 -7.80
N HIS A 243 10.78 -8.71 -9.06
CA HIS A 243 11.79 -8.00 -9.81
C HIS A 243 11.03 -7.03 -10.71
N THR A 244 10.76 -5.83 -10.19
CA THR A 244 9.85 -4.86 -10.80
C THR A 244 10.59 -3.57 -11.14
N GLY A 245 10.32 -3.02 -12.32
CA GLY A 245 10.82 -1.71 -12.69
C GLY A 245 10.08 -0.62 -11.91
N GLN A 246 10.81 0.45 -11.54
CA GLN A 246 10.34 1.49 -10.64
C GLN A 246 10.13 2.83 -11.35
N ALA A 247 9.16 3.61 -10.87
CA ALA A 247 8.86 4.95 -11.33
C ALA A 247 8.39 5.87 -10.19
N TRP A 248 9.00 5.78 -9.00
CA TRP A 248 8.57 6.55 -7.83
C TRP A 248 8.67 8.06 -8.00
N ASN A 249 9.55 8.57 -8.89
CA ASN A 249 9.58 9.99 -9.25
C ASN A 249 8.35 10.43 -10.06
N GLY A 250 7.50 9.48 -10.51
CA GLY A 250 6.39 9.78 -11.38
C GLY A 250 6.83 10.37 -12.74
N VAL A 251 5.86 10.89 -13.47
CA VAL A 251 6.09 11.61 -14.71
C VAL A 251 6.44 13.06 -14.37
N THR A 252 7.73 13.37 -14.41
CA THR A 252 8.27 14.70 -14.13
C THR A 252 9.39 15.01 -15.10
N ALA A 253 9.67 16.28 -15.35
CA ALA A 253 10.76 16.69 -16.22
C ALA A 253 12.16 16.61 -15.56
N GLY A 254 12.27 16.02 -14.39
CA GLY A 254 13.51 15.98 -13.64
C GLY A 254 13.92 17.35 -13.11
N ASP A 255 15.21 17.61 -13.03
CA ASP A 255 15.78 18.86 -12.50
C ASP A 255 15.53 20.09 -13.38
N ASN A 256 14.86 19.93 -14.52
CA ASN A 256 14.81 20.93 -15.56
C ASN A 256 13.41 21.31 -16.03
N ASP A 257 12.33 21.08 -15.20
CA ASP A 257 11.41 22.15 -15.23
C ASP A 257 10.32 22.17 -16.28
N LEU A 258 10.09 21.09 -17.04
CA LEU A 258 8.87 20.99 -17.85
C LEU A 258 7.63 20.84 -16.97
N SER A 259 7.80 20.34 -15.75
CA SER A 259 6.75 20.26 -14.73
C SER A 259 6.65 21.51 -13.87
N LEU A 260 7.39 22.57 -14.14
CA LEU A 260 7.22 23.85 -13.48
C LEU A 260 5.90 24.49 -13.87
N MET A 261 5.14 24.87 -12.88
CA MET A 261 3.82 25.46 -13.07
C MET A 261 3.88 26.93 -13.36
N ASP A 262 4.97 27.57 -13.01
CA ASP A 262 5.15 29.02 -13.10
C ASP A 262 6.60 29.41 -13.34
N GLY A 263 6.82 30.69 -13.29
CA GLY A 263 8.14 31.30 -13.32
C GLY A 263 8.85 31.19 -14.64
N THR A 264 10.14 31.24 -14.56
CA THR A 264 11.04 31.33 -15.70
C THR A 264 10.94 30.13 -16.63
N PHE A 265 10.60 28.97 -16.06
CA PHE A 265 10.62 27.72 -16.79
C PHE A 265 9.22 27.24 -17.19
N GLY A 266 8.36 26.94 -16.22
CA GLY A 266 7.06 26.33 -16.47
C GLY A 266 6.03 27.23 -17.12
N ALA A 267 6.04 28.55 -16.84
CA ALA A 267 5.07 29.49 -17.40
C ALA A 267 5.09 29.54 -18.94
N ASN A 268 6.24 29.31 -19.53
CA ASN A 268 6.42 29.33 -20.98
C ASN A 268 6.09 28.00 -21.65
N THR A 269 6.01 26.92 -20.96
CA THR A 269 5.68 25.58 -21.49
C THR A 269 4.19 25.30 -21.53
N GLY A 270 3.41 25.94 -20.67
CA GLY A 270 1.97 25.69 -20.49
C GLY A 270 1.66 24.34 -19.84
N ILE A 271 2.66 23.66 -19.28
CA ILE A 271 2.52 22.35 -18.63
C ILE A 271 2.09 22.55 -17.18
N ARG A 272 0.84 22.18 -16.85
CA ARG A 272 0.24 22.33 -15.51
C ARG A 272 -0.39 21.05 -14.97
N THR A 273 -0.67 20.10 -15.85
CA THR A 273 -1.37 18.87 -15.52
C THR A 273 -0.70 17.66 -16.18
N TYR A 274 -1.05 16.46 -15.73
CA TYR A 274 -0.61 15.24 -16.40
C TYR A 274 -1.05 15.18 -17.88
N GLU A 275 -2.25 15.69 -18.20
CA GLU A 275 -2.72 15.78 -19.59
C GLU A 275 -1.79 16.65 -20.44
N ASP A 276 -1.24 17.72 -19.88
CA ASP A 276 -0.26 18.57 -20.59
C ASP A 276 1.03 17.80 -20.85
N MET A 277 1.54 17.06 -19.87
CA MET A 277 2.70 16.16 -20.04
C MET A 277 2.45 15.12 -21.13
N TYR A 278 1.25 14.55 -21.16
CA TYR A 278 0.87 13.58 -22.17
C TYR A 278 0.87 14.20 -23.58
N ARG A 279 0.33 15.41 -23.73
CA ARG A 279 0.25 16.14 -25.02
C ARG A 279 1.61 16.49 -25.61
N VAL A 280 2.63 16.67 -24.80
CA VAL A 280 4.00 16.98 -25.24
C VAL A 280 4.89 15.74 -25.36
N GLY A 281 4.30 14.54 -25.36
CA GLY A 281 5.00 13.27 -25.55
C GLY A 281 5.59 12.66 -24.29
N LEU A 282 5.45 13.29 -23.12
CA LEU A 282 6.06 12.86 -21.86
C LEU A 282 5.13 12.08 -20.94
N GLY A 283 3.94 11.69 -21.39
CA GLY A 283 2.96 11.00 -20.53
C GLY A 283 3.39 9.65 -19.95
N LYS A 284 4.53 9.11 -20.41
CA LYS A 284 5.14 7.86 -19.90
C LYS A 284 6.59 8.04 -19.47
N PHE A 285 7.08 9.27 -19.46
CA PHE A 285 8.46 9.60 -19.11
C PHE A 285 8.80 9.13 -17.69
N ASN A 286 10.00 8.61 -17.52
CA ASN A 286 10.50 8.13 -16.24
C ASN A 286 11.96 8.56 -16.06
N SER A 287 12.20 9.52 -15.18
CA SER A 287 13.55 10.01 -14.88
C SER A 287 14.51 8.98 -14.27
N LEU A 288 13.99 7.84 -13.80
CA LEU A 288 14.80 6.70 -13.34
C LEU A 288 15.29 5.81 -14.51
N TYR A 289 14.81 6.05 -15.72
CA TYR A 289 15.06 5.23 -16.89
C TYR A 289 15.69 6.00 -18.04
N GLU A 290 15.30 7.27 -18.21
CA GLU A 290 15.67 8.13 -19.33
C GLU A 290 15.78 9.60 -18.89
N ALA A 291 16.46 10.40 -19.70
CA ALA A 291 16.60 11.83 -19.54
C ALA A 291 16.10 12.57 -20.77
N LEU A 292 15.74 13.85 -20.62
CA LEU A 292 15.43 14.72 -21.74
C LEU A 292 16.69 14.96 -22.61
N GLU A 293 16.49 15.09 -23.91
CA GLU A 293 17.55 15.50 -24.84
C GLU A 293 17.61 17.01 -24.98
N TYR A 294 18.81 17.52 -25.27
CA TYR A 294 19.07 18.92 -25.58
C TYR A 294 19.53 19.07 -27.02
N ASP A 295 19.13 20.16 -27.67
CA ASP A 295 19.65 20.57 -28.99
C ASP A 295 21.04 21.20 -28.85
N GLU A 296 21.62 21.61 -30.01
CA GLU A 296 22.95 22.24 -30.04
C GLU A 296 22.99 23.61 -29.35
N GLU A 297 21.85 24.28 -29.23
CA GLU A 297 21.67 25.57 -28.56
C GLU A 297 21.44 25.41 -27.03
N GLY A 298 21.27 24.18 -26.54
CA GLY A 298 21.02 23.88 -25.13
C GLY A 298 19.56 23.97 -24.70
N ASN A 299 18.62 24.02 -25.67
CA ASN A 299 17.20 23.94 -25.38
C ASN A 299 16.74 22.45 -25.38
N PHE A 300 15.59 22.16 -24.79
CA PHE A 300 14.99 20.83 -24.88
C PHE A 300 14.66 20.46 -26.33
N ALA A 301 15.27 19.38 -26.82
CA ALA A 301 15.06 18.89 -28.17
C ALA A 301 13.62 18.39 -28.38
N ARG A 302 13.05 18.68 -29.54
CA ARG A 302 11.69 18.28 -29.94
C ARG A 302 11.67 17.62 -31.32
N ASP A 303 10.71 16.71 -31.50
CA ASP A 303 10.40 16.13 -32.81
C ASP A 303 9.60 17.11 -33.69
N ALA A 304 9.31 16.68 -34.92
CA ALA A 304 8.53 17.47 -35.89
C ALA A 304 7.08 17.75 -35.47
N ASN A 305 6.55 17.00 -34.47
CA ASN A 305 5.21 17.17 -33.92
C ASN A 305 5.20 18.03 -32.65
N GLY A 306 6.39 18.47 -32.20
CA GLY A 306 6.55 19.29 -31.00
C GLY A 306 6.70 18.47 -29.70
N ASN A 307 6.79 17.14 -29.77
CA ASN A 307 7.03 16.29 -28.62
C ASN A 307 8.48 16.43 -28.16
N TYR A 308 8.70 16.41 -26.85
CA TYR A 308 10.03 16.38 -26.27
C TYR A 308 10.71 15.04 -26.54
N LEU A 309 12.00 15.08 -26.86
CA LEU A 309 12.82 13.90 -27.09
C LEU A 309 13.49 13.44 -25.80
N THR A 310 13.61 12.13 -25.66
CA THR A 310 14.23 11.49 -24.49
C THR A 310 15.31 10.50 -24.91
N ARG A 311 16.30 10.28 -24.07
CA ARG A 311 17.36 9.28 -24.26
C ARG A 311 17.56 8.42 -23.04
N ARG A 312 17.81 7.14 -23.26
CA ARG A 312 18.20 6.19 -22.23
C ARG A 312 19.55 6.52 -21.62
N TYR A 313 19.70 6.26 -20.32
CA TYR A 313 21.01 6.33 -19.67
C TYR A 313 21.98 5.31 -20.26
N THR A 314 23.27 5.70 -20.34
CA THR A 314 24.34 4.88 -20.90
C THR A 314 25.47 4.65 -19.91
N MET A 315 26.00 3.44 -19.91
CA MET A 315 27.18 3.04 -19.15
C MET A 315 28.46 3.54 -19.84
N ALA A 316 29.61 3.44 -19.18
CA ALA A 316 30.90 3.88 -19.73
C ALA A 316 31.35 3.11 -21.00
N ASP A 317 30.89 1.89 -21.17
CA ASP A 317 31.17 1.04 -22.35
C ASP A 317 30.20 1.30 -23.50
N GLY A 318 29.26 2.27 -23.35
CA GLY A 318 28.26 2.63 -24.33
C GLY A 318 27.01 1.74 -24.32
N SER A 319 26.95 0.71 -23.47
CA SER A 319 25.72 -0.05 -23.27
C SER A 319 24.63 0.79 -22.59
N LEU A 320 23.37 0.44 -22.87
CA LEU A 320 22.24 1.11 -22.20
C LEU A 320 22.06 0.55 -20.80
N TRP A 321 21.80 1.44 -19.83
CA TRP A 321 21.27 1.03 -18.54
C TRP A 321 19.93 0.29 -18.75
N ASP A 322 19.74 -0.85 -18.05
CA ASP A 322 18.50 -1.60 -18.23
C ASP A 322 17.31 -0.82 -17.64
N ARG A 323 17.21 -0.72 -16.34
CA ARG A 323 16.20 0.05 -15.62
C ARG A 323 16.45 0.05 -14.12
N THR A 324 15.85 0.99 -13.40
CA THR A 324 15.77 0.95 -11.94
C THR A 324 14.80 -0.14 -11.52
N THR A 325 15.21 -1.01 -10.60
CA THR A 325 14.42 -2.17 -10.18
C THR A 325 14.31 -2.27 -8.67
N ASP A 326 13.18 -2.77 -8.20
CA ASP A 326 13.05 -3.37 -6.88
C ASP A 326 13.15 -4.89 -6.99
N ASN A 327 13.97 -5.47 -6.09
CA ASN A 327 14.27 -6.89 -6.04
C ASN A 327 14.04 -7.35 -4.62
N PHE A 328 12.90 -7.95 -4.35
CA PHE A 328 12.56 -8.38 -3.00
C PHE A 328 11.99 -9.80 -2.99
N GLN A 329 12.34 -10.54 -1.94
CA GLN A 329 11.72 -11.80 -1.61
C GLN A 329 11.31 -11.83 -0.16
N GLN A 330 10.13 -12.35 0.12
CA GLN A 330 9.61 -12.48 1.47
C GLN A 330 8.97 -13.86 1.67
N ASN A 331 9.13 -14.42 2.87
CA ASN A 331 8.57 -15.71 3.22
C ASN A 331 7.96 -15.67 4.61
N HIS A 332 6.66 -15.96 4.70
CA HIS A 332 5.90 -16.04 5.93
C HIS A 332 5.66 -17.49 6.30
N ASN A 333 5.98 -17.87 7.52
CA ASN A 333 5.70 -19.16 8.12
C ASN A 333 4.76 -18.97 9.32
N LEU A 334 3.58 -19.57 9.26
CA LEU A 334 2.55 -19.46 10.29
C LEU A 334 2.19 -20.87 10.77
N LEU A 335 2.38 -21.15 12.05
CA LEU A 335 1.92 -22.36 12.70
C LEU A 335 0.81 -22.00 13.68
N SER A 336 -0.41 -22.33 13.33
CA SER A 336 -1.61 -21.97 14.09
C SER A 336 -2.23 -23.21 14.74
N ALA A 337 -2.72 -23.04 15.96
CA ALA A 337 -3.55 -23.99 16.68
C ALA A 337 -4.91 -23.34 16.98
N ALA A 338 -5.99 -24.02 16.70
CA ALA A 338 -7.34 -23.66 17.13
C ALA A 338 -7.92 -24.80 17.97
N TRP A 339 -8.40 -24.45 19.16
CA TRP A 339 -8.90 -25.42 20.15
C TRP A 339 -10.30 -25.04 20.62
N ASP A 340 -11.28 -25.89 20.32
CA ASP A 340 -12.63 -25.83 20.85
C ASP A 340 -12.65 -26.48 22.23
N ILE A 341 -12.42 -25.66 23.28
CA ILE A 341 -12.28 -26.16 24.68
C ILE A 341 -13.63 -26.67 25.19
N SER A 342 -14.68 -25.93 24.88
CA SER A 342 -16.07 -26.29 25.21
C SER A 342 -17.03 -25.55 24.27
N GLU A 343 -18.33 -25.73 24.48
CA GLU A 343 -19.39 -25.02 23.70
C GLU A 343 -19.23 -23.48 23.75
N HIS A 344 -18.74 -22.94 24.88
CA HIS A 344 -18.61 -21.50 25.08
C HIS A 344 -17.17 -20.97 24.94
N TRP A 345 -16.17 -21.82 25.05
CA TRP A 345 -14.77 -21.42 25.09
C TRP A 345 -13.97 -21.94 23.91
N LYS A 346 -13.34 -21.04 23.22
CA LYS A 346 -12.41 -21.33 22.11
C LYS A 346 -11.09 -20.59 22.35
N ALA A 347 -9.99 -21.21 21.93
CA ALA A 347 -8.66 -20.61 22.04
C ALA A 347 -7.91 -20.76 20.71
N THR A 348 -7.11 -19.77 20.36
CA THR A 348 -6.19 -19.81 19.21
C THR A 348 -4.81 -19.34 19.62
N ALA A 349 -3.79 -19.94 19.01
CA ALA A 349 -2.42 -19.45 19.09
C ALA A 349 -1.73 -19.62 17.74
N THR A 350 -1.00 -18.62 17.30
CA THR A 350 -0.21 -18.64 16.08
C THR A 350 1.22 -18.23 16.39
N LEU A 351 2.16 -19.11 16.10
CA LEU A 351 3.58 -18.78 16.01
C LEU A 351 3.87 -18.34 14.58
N HIS A 352 4.58 -17.23 14.41
CA HIS A 352 4.94 -16.74 13.10
C HIS A 352 6.42 -16.39 12.99
N TYR A 353 6.94 -16.60 11.80
CA TYR A 353 8.28 -16.19 11.39
C TYR A 353 8.24 -15.71 9.96
N THR A 354 8.73 -14.47 9.76
CA THR A 354 8.87 -13.86 8.45
C THR A 354 10.35 -13.57 8.19
N TYR A 355 10.83 -13.99 7.03
CA TYR A 355 12.11 -13.60 6.48
C TYR A 355 11.88 -12.75 5.24
N GLY A 356 12.65 -11.67 5.11
CA GLY A 356 12.64 -10.82 3.93
C GLY A 356 14.08 -10.39 3.58
N TYR A 357 14.36 -10.35 2.29
CA TYR A 357 15.63 -9.83 1.76
C TYR A 357 15.36 -9.17 0.43
N GLY A 358 15.92 -7.99 0.25
CA GLY A 358 15.89 -7.33 -1.04
C GLY A 358 16.58 -5.99 -1.06
N TYR A 359 16.60 -5.43 -2.25
CA TYR A 359 17.21 -4.13 -2.53
C TYR A 359 16.59 -3.56 -3.80
N TYR A 360 16.53 -2.24 -3.88
CA TYR A 360 16.36 -1.59 -5.16
C TYR A 360 17.74 -1.20 -5.73
N GLU A 361 17.83 -1.26 -7.07
CA GLU A 361 19.01 -0.91 -7.83
C GLU A 361 18.67 0.25 -8.76
N GLU A 362 19.44 1.32 -8.69
CA GLU A 362 19.15 2.59 -9.32
C GLU A 362 20.38 3.18 -9.98
N PHE A 363 20.22 3.69 -11.21
CA PHE A 363 21.21 4.55 -11.86
C PHE A 363 21.00 6.00 -11.43
N ARG A 364 22.04 6.63 -10.96
CA ARG A 364 22.05 8.02 -10.50
C ARG A 364 23.03 8.83 -11.35
N PRO A 365 22.54 9.70 -12.25
CA PRO A 365 23.40 10.57 -13.04
C PRO A 365 24.01 11.69 -12.21
N ASP A 366 25.23 12.11 -12.57
CA ASP A 366 25.92 13.32 -12.09
C ASP A 366 25.97 13.49 -10.56
N ASN A 367 26.09 12.39 -9.80
CA ASN A 367 26.08 12.46 -8.35
C ASN A 367 27.39 12.93 -7.76
N LYS A 368 27.32 13.82 -6.76
CA LYS A 368 28.43 14.31 -5.98
C LYS A 368 28.96 13.19 -5.08
N LEU A 369 30.11 12.63 -5.41
CA LEU A 369 30.71 11.48 -4.73
C LEU A 369 30.97 11.73 -3.23
N PRO A 370 31.53 12.89 -2.80
CA PRO A 370 31.74 13.18 -1.39
C PRO A 370 30.44 13.28 -0.60
N LYS A 371 29.51 14.14 -1.07
CA LYS A 371 28.27 14.47 -0.34
C LYS A 371 27.31 13.29 -0.24
N LYS A 372 27.24 12.45 -1.29
CA LYS A 372 26.22 11.37 -1.37
C LYS A 372 26.74 9.98 -0.95
N PHE A 373 28.08 9.77 -0.97
CA PHE A 373 28.65 8.44 -0.71
C PHE A 373 29.87 8.47 0.21
N GLY A 374 30.29 9.65 0.71
CA GLY A 374 31.47 9.79 1.57
C GLY A 374 32.80 9.54 0.84
N LEU A 375 32.76 9.48 -0.48
CA LEU A 375 33.94 9.31 -1.32
C LEU A 375 34.57 10.68 -1.56
N ASN A 376 35.53 11.07 -0.73
CA ASN A 376 36.09 12.40 -0.66
C ASN A 376 37.05 12.74 -1.84
N TYR A 377 36.49 12.62 -3.06
CA TYR A 377 37.17 13.05 -4.30
C TYR A 377 36.74 14.46 -4.67
N PHE A 378 37.69 15.33 -4.89
CA PHE A 378 37.48 16.73 -5.28
C PHE A 378 38.23 17.04 -6.57
N ARG A 379 37.72 18.01 -7.34
CA ARG A 379 38.38 18.57 -8.52
C ARG A 379 39.49 19.53 -8.10
N GLU A 380 40.39 19.85 -9.01
CA GLU A 380 41.50 20.79 -8.75
C GLU A 380 41.06 22.17 -8.21
N ASN A 381 39.87 22.60 -8.56
CA ASN A 381 39.25 23.85 -8.09
C ASN A 381 38.54 23.71 -6.72
N GLY A 382 38.74 22.59 -6.01
CA GLY A 382 38.12 22.32 -4.72
C GLY A 382 36.63 21.91 -4.76
N LYS A 383 35.98 21.90 -5.95
CA LYS A 383 34.58 21.46 -6.08
C LYS A 383 34.51 19.93 -5.96
N GLU A 384 33.40 19.47 -5.43
CA GLU A 384 33.09 18.03 -5.31
C GLU A 384 33.15 17.33 -6.69
N LYS A 385 33.79 16.17 -6.75
CA LYS A 385 33.80 15.35 -7.96
C LYS A 385 32.45 14.68 -8.12
N LYS A 386 31.92 14.72 -9.34
CA LYS A 386 30.65 14.09 -9.72
C LYS A 386 30.89 12.91 -10.66
N SER A 387 30.04 11.91 -10.59
CA SER A 387 30.03 10.78 -11.52
C SER A 387 28.63 10.14 -11.58
N ASP A 388 28.33 9.53 -12.73
CA ASP A 388 27.22 8.61 -12.78
C ASP A 388 27.57 7.35 -11.98
N VAL A 389 26.59 6.83 -11.23
CA VAL A 389 26.77 5.65 -10.39
C VAL A 389 25.57 4.73 -10.49
N VAL A 390 25.77 3.44 -10.17
CA VAL A 390 24.68 2.52 -9.82
C VAL A 390 24.78 2.24 -8.34
N ARG A 391 23.68 2.44 -7.62
CA ARG A 391 23.59 2.13 -6.20
C ARG A 391 22.53 1.06 -5.93
N GLN A 392 22.77 0.29 -4.91
CA GLN A 392 21.79 -0.59 -4.28
C GLN A 392 21.54 -0.10 -2.86
N LYS A 393 20.25 -0.03 -2.46
CA LYS A 393 19.86 0.13 -1.06
C LYS A 393 18.94 -1.02 -0.71
N GLY A 394 19.21 -1.67 0.41
CA GLY A 394 18.50 -2.89 0.74
C GLY A 394 18.34 -3.12 2.23
N LEU A 395 17.61 -4.19 2.49
CA LEU A 395 17.24 -4.65 3.81
C LEU A 395 17.24 -6.17 3.85
N GLU A 396 17.88 -6.74 4.88
CA GLU A 396 17.65 -8.11 5.31
C GLU A 396 16.88 -8.10 6.63
N GLN A 397 15.77 -8.82 6.72
CA GLN A 397 14.88 -8.71 7.88
C GLN A 397 14.36 -10.05 8.38
N HIS A 398 14.18 -10.10 9.69
CA HIS A 398 13.55 -11.21 10.38
C HIS A 398 12.48 -10.71 11.35
N SER A 399 11.26 -11.20 11.24
CA SER A 399 10.19 -10.96 12.22
C SER A 399 9.75 -12.29 12.80
N ARG A 400 9.67 -12.39 14.11
CA ARG A 400 9.22 -13.59 14.83
C ARG A 400 8.32 -13.22 15.99
N GLY A 401 7.28 -14.00 16.19
CA GLY A 401 6.35 -13.66 17.26
C GLY A 401 5.28 -14.71 17.50
N VAL A 402 4.41 -14.36 18.41
CA VAL A 402 3.26 -15.15 18.83
C VAL A 402 2.04 -14.26 18.94
N VAL A 403 0.91 -14.77 18.49
CA VAL A 403 -0.41 -14.18 18.67
C VAL A 403 -1.28 -15.22 19.32
N ALA A 404 -2.00 -14.87 20.39
CA ALA A 404 -2.91 -15.79 21.06
C ALA A 404 -4.22 -15.09 21.46
N ASN A 405 -5.34 -15.78 21.30
CA ASN A 405 -6.65 -15.28 21.67
C ASN A 405 -7.42 -16.36 22.41
N VAL A 406 -8.22 -15.93 23.37
CA VAL A 406 -9.22 -16.73 24.05
C VAL A 406 -10.58 -16.06 23.90
N CYS A 407 -11.54 -16.78 23.40
CA CYS A 407 -12.89 -16.32 23.14
C CYS A 407 -13.87 -17.04 24.05
N TYR A 408 -14.74 -16.29 24.69
CA TYR A 408 -15.91 -16.77 25.39
C TYR A 408 -17.17 -16.24 24.72
N LYS A 409 -18.11 -17.11 24.43
CA LYS A 409 -19.39 -16.71 23.81
C LYS A 409 -20.55 -17.51 24.42
N ASP A 410 -21.57 -16.80 24.88
CA ASP A 410 -22.87 -17.33 25.25
C ASP A 410 -24.00 -16.45 24.64
N GLU A 411 -25.23 -16.59 25.13
CA GLU A 411 -26.37 -15.83 24.64
C GLU A 411 -26.30 -14.32 24.99
N GLN A 412 -25.56 -13.95 26.03
CA GLN A 412 -25.48 -12.55 26.54
C GLN A 412 -24.13 -11.90 26.32
N TRP A 413 -23.05 -12.67 26.22
CA TRP A 413 -21.70 -12.17 26.19
C TRP A 413 -20.89 -12.75 25.04
N ASP A 414 -20.15 -11.88 24.37
CA ASP A 414 -19.08 -12.23 23.47
C ASP A 414 -17.81 -11.52 23.95
N VAL A 415 -16.85 -12.28 24.50
CA VAL A 415 -15.64 -11.74 25.11
C VAL A 415 -14.42 -12.33 24.45
N ILE A 416 -13.47 -11.47 24.06
CA ILE A 416 -12.21 -11.88 23.43
C ILE A 416 -11.07 -11.22 24.19
N GLY A 417 -10.22 -12.03 24.82
CA GLY A 417 -8.93 -11.61 25.32
C GLY A 417 -7.84 -12.01 24.33
N GLY A 418 -6.99 -11.07 23.96
CA GLY A 418 -5.92 -11.30 23.01
C GLY A 418 -4.58 -10.75 23.48
N MET A 419 -3.49 -11.39 23.02
CA MET A 419 -2.13 -10.92 23.23
C MET A 419 -1.28 -11.20 21.99
N ALA A 420 -0.32 -10.31 21.74
CA ALA A 420 0.70 -10.48 20.71
C ALA A 420 2.06 -10.04 21.26
N ALA A 421 3.11 -10.72 20.82
CA ALA A 421 4.49 -10.31 21.05
C ALA A 421 5.29 -10.61 19.78
N GLN A 422 5.99 -9.61 19.28
CA GLN A 422 6.81 -9.71 18.08
C GLN A 422 8.16 -9.04 18.30
N ARG A 423 9.21 -9.66 17.77
CA ARG A 423 10.53 -9.04 17.62
C ARG A 423 10.91 -9.03 16.16
N PHE A 424 11.28 -7.86 15.70
CA PHE A 424 11.89 -7.59 14.40
C PHE A 424 13.39 -7.32 14.57
N THR A 425 14.19 -7.79 13.61
CA THR A 425 15.57 -7.37 13.40
C THR A 425 15.77 -7.10 11.91
N GLY A 426 16.46 -6.02 11.57
CA GLY A 426 16.71 -5.61 10.20
C GLY A 426 18.12 -5.06 10.03
N ASP A 427 18.79 -5.49 8.97
CA ASP A 427 20.13 -5.05 8.58
C ASP A 427 19.96 -4.20 7.31
N HIS A 428 20.13 -2.88 7.44
CA HIS A 428 20.06 -1.93 6.32
C HIS A 428 21.42 -1.74 5.71
N PHE A 429 21.51 -1.81 4.39
CA PHE A 429 22.77 -1.64 3.69
C PHE A 429 22.64 -0.80 2.41
N GLY A 430 23.76 -0.13 2.04
CA GLY A 430 23.87 0.57 0.78
C GLY A 430 25.18 0.26 0.08
N TYR A 431 25.09 -0.11 -1.19
CA TYR A 431 26.24 -0.46 -2.03
C TYR A 431 26.30 0.43 -3.27
N LEU A 432 27.54 0.84 -3.64
CA LEU A 432 27.84 1.22 -5.02
C LEU A 432 28.36 -0.01 -5.76
N THR A 433 27.73 -0.30 -6.88
CA THR A 433 28.09 -1.43 -7.77
C THR A 433 28.74 -0.96 -9.07
N TYR A 434 28.57 0.34 -9.39
CA TYR A 434 29.18 0.95 -10.55
C TYR A 434 29.49 2.44 -10.30
N ILE A 435 30.61 2.90 -10.88
CA ILE A 435 31.02 4.32 -10.94
C ILE A 435 31.54 4.55 -12.35
N LYS A 436 31.01 5.53 -13.07
CA LYS A 436 31.39 5.82 -14.46
C LYS A 436 32.82 6.34 -14.57
N ASP A 437 33.29 7.14 -13.63
CA ASP A 437 34.69 7.59 -13.56
C ASP A 437 35.59 6.39 -13.34
N GLU A 438 36.42 6.09 -14.34
CA GLU A 438 37.23 4.86 -14.37
C GLU A 438 38.28 4.83 -13.26
N ALA A 439 38.94 5.94 -12.99
CA ALA A 439 39.98 6.01 -11.97
C ALA A 439 39.41 5.76 -10.56
N VAL A 440 38.28 6.38 -10.24
CA VAL A 440 37.57 6.17 -8.98
C VAL A 440 37.02 4.73 -8.90
N ARG A 441 36.46 4.22 -10.01
CA ARG A 441 35.91 2.86 -10.08
C ARG A 441 37.00 1.80 -9.77
N GLN A 442 38.14 1.90 -10.40
CA GLN A 442 39.25 0.97 -10.18
C GLN A 442 39.80 0.98 -8.76
N GLU A 443 39.76 2.15 -8.10
CA GLU A 443 40.21 2.29 -6.73
C GLU A 443 39.17 1.81 -5.72
N VAL A 444 37.91 2.22 -5.87
CA VAL A 444 36.83 2.04 -4.89
C VAL A 444 36.17 0.65 -5.02
N LEU A 445 35.96 0.16 -6.24
CA LEU A 445 35.26 -1.09 -6.51
C LEU A 445 36.20 -2.31 -6.69
N LYS A 446 37.38 -2.29 -6.10
CA LYS A 446 38.38 -3.41 -6.16
C LYS A 446 37.77 -4.77 -5.78
N ASN A 447 36.78 -4.78 -4.86
CA ASN A 447 36.10 -5.97 -4.37
C ASN A 447 34.69 -6.16 -4.99
N GLY A 448 34.43 -5.48 -6.11
CA GLY A 448 33.16 -5.56 -6.83
C GLY A 448 32.07 -4.60 -6.34
N ARG A 449 32.10 -4.17 -5.09
CA ARG A 449 31.16 -3.20 -4.51
C ARG A 449 31.78 -2.38 -3.40
N TYR A 450 31.23 -1.20 -3.13
CA TYR A 450 31.59 -0.33 -2.03
C TYR A 450 30.40 -0.13 -1.09
N THR A 451 30.56 -0.43 0.21
CA THR A 451 29.53 -0.20 1.23
C THR A 451 29.62 1.24 1.72
N TYR A 452 28.63 2.07 1.37
CA TYR A 452 28.64 3.46 1.78
C TYR A 452 27.84 3.69 3.07
N TYR A 453 26.88 2.83 3.43
CA TYR A 453 26.25 2.79 4.75
C TYR A 453 25.83 1.39 5.15
N ASP A 454 25.68 1.18 6.46
CA ASP A 454 25.15 -0.01 7.09
C ASP A 454 24.64 0.33 8.49
N SER A 455 23.48 -0.18 8.87
CA SER A 455 22.88 0.02 10.18
C SER A 455 21.95 -1.13 10.55
N ASP A 456 21.94 -1.45 11.84
CA ASP A 456 21.09 -2.48 12.42
C ASP A 456 19.85 -1.85 13.06
N ALA A 457 18.74 -2.55 13.02
CA ALA A 457 17.52 -2.15 13.68
C ALA A 457 16.90 -3.31 14.46
N THR A 458 16.28 -2.99 15.58
CA THR A 458 15.48 -3.92 16.38
C THR A 458 14.20 -3.24 16.83
N LYS A 459 13.06 -3.89 16.63
CA LYS A 459 11.78 -3.42 17.17
C LYS A 459 11.10 -4.55 17.93
N ASP A 460 10.75 -4.28 19.18
CA ASP A 460 9.91 -5.11 20.03
C ASP A 460 8.51 -4.51 20.10
N ASP A 461 7.49 -5.27 19.77
CA ASP A 461 6.10 -4.88 19.87
C ASP A 461 5.32 -5.90 20.69
N MET A 462 4.70 -5.44 21.76
CA MET A 462 3.91 -6.26 22.66
C MET A 462 2.57 -5.60 22.93
N SER A 463 1.50 -6.35 22.76
CA SER A 463 0.15 -5.86 23.04
C SER A 463 -0.69 -6.88 23.78
N ALA A 464 -1.64 -6.39 24.55
CA ALA A 464 -2.72 -7.18 25.12
C ALA A 464 -4.02 -6.38 25.05
N PHE A 465 -5.13 -7.05 24.79
CA PHE A 465 -6.42 -6.40 24.75
C PHE A 465 -7.53 -7.29 25.32
N LEU A 466 -8.59 -6.65 25.77
CA LEU A 466 -9.84 -7.27 26.15
C LEU A 466 -10.99 -6.55 25.46
N LYS A 467 -11.76 -7.30 24.65
CA LYS A 467 -13.00 -6.85 24.01
C LYS A 467 -14.17 -7.57 24.68
N ALA A 468 -15.24 -6.87 24.94
CA ALA A 468 -16.46 -7.46 25.46
C ALA A 468 -17.67 -6.82 24.78
N ALA A 469 -18.56 -7.63 24.25
CA ALA A 469 -19.88 -7.23 23.80
C ALA A 469 -20.92 -7.87 24.70
N HIS A 470 -21.85 -7.06 25.22
CA HIS A 470 -22.98 -7.52 26.05
C HIS A 470 -24.28 -7.30 25.31
N HIS A 471 -25.00 -8.37 25.02
CA HIS A 471 -26.33 -8.36 24.44
C HIS A 471 -27.34 -8.07 25.55
N VAL A 472 -27.77 -6.80 25.67
CA VAL A 472 -28.71 -6.35 26.70
C VAL A 472 -30.07 -6.99 26.48
N ASP A 473 -30.47 -7.10 25.23
CA ASP A 473 -31.64 -7.82 24.74
C ASP A 473 -31.44 -8.24 23.27
N GLU A 474 -32.45 -8.72 22.58
CA GLU A 474 -32.41 -9.13 21.18
C GLU A 474 -32.06 -7.98 20.21
N ALA A 475 -32.17 -6.72 20.63
CA ALA A 475 -32.00 -5.56 19.79
C ALA A 475 -30.76 -4.72 20.13
N TRP A 476 -30.34 -4.67 21.38
CA TRP A 476 -29.30 -3.78 21.88
C TRP A 476 -28.04 -4.54 22.31
N THR A 477 -26.90 -4.11 21.79
CA THR A 477 -25.58 -4.59 22.21
C THR A 477 -24.71 -3.41 22.66
N VAL A 478 -24.05 -3.54 23.79
CA VAL A 478 -23.06 -2.60 24.31
C VAL A 478 -21.67 -3.23 24.14
N PHE A 479 -20.73 -2.46 23.64
CA PHE A 479 -19.37 -2.89 23.34
C PHE A 479 -18.35 -2.08 24.14
N GLY A 480 -17.32 -2.75 24.66
CA GLY A 480 -16.14 -2.16 25.28
C GLY A 480 -14.88 -2.87 24.84
N ASP A 481 -13.80 -2.14 24.65
CA ASP A 481 -12.51 -2.64 24.19
C ASP A 481 -11.39 -1.82 24.84
N LEU A 482 -10.40 -2.48 25.38
CA LEU A 482 -9.23 -1.85 25.98
C LEU A 482 -7.98 -2.57 25.50
N GLN A 483 -7.06 -1.84 24.86
CA GLN A 483 -5.75 -2.34 24.47
C GLN A 483 -4.65 -1.59 25.22
N TYR A 484 -3.66 -2.33 25.70
CA TYR A 484 -2.34 -1.83 26.07
C TYR A 484 -1.32 -2.31 25.05
N ARG A 485 -0.42 -1.39 24.61
CA ARG A 485 0.66 -1.71 23.68
C ARG A 485 1.97 -1.08 24.16
N HIS A 486 3.05 -1.85 24.11
CA HIS A 486 4.42 -1.41 24.35
C HIS A 486 5.24 -1.60 23.09
N VAL A 487 5.94 -0.54 22.68
CA VAL A 487 6.87 -0.57 21.55
C VAL A 487 8.24 -0.10 22.01
N GLY A 488 9.26 -0.93 21.76
CA GLY A 488 10.66 -0.57 21.89
C GLY A 488 11.31 -0.54 20.51
N TYR A 489 11.93 0.56 20.13
CA TYR A 489 12.63 0.71 18.84
C TYR A 489 14.05 1.19 19.05
N ARG A 490 14.99 0.47 18.45
CA ARG A 490 16.41 0.83 18.44
C ARG A 490 16.97 0.67 17.04
N THR A 491 17.74 1.66 16.59
CA THR A 491 18.62 1.55 15.42
C THR A 491 19.95 2.20 15.69
N ASP A 492 21.03 1.55 15.29
CA ASP A 492 22.40 2.02 15.39
C ASP A 492 23.19 1.64 14.13
N GLY A 493 24.33 2.30 13.93
CA GLY A 493 25.15 2.16 12.74
C GLY A 493 25.15 3.43 11.89
N TYR A 494 25.47 3.32 10.62
CA TYR A 494 25.58 4.46 9.72
C TYR A 494 24.39 4.51 8.76
N ASN A 495 23.84 5.73 8.57
CA ASN A 495 22.86 5.96 7.51
C ASN A 495 23.54 6.51 6.23
N ASP A 496 22.73 6.78 5.21
CA ASP A 496 23.18 7.30 3.91
C ASP A 496 23.38 8.83 3.90
N LYS A 497 23.42 9.47 5.06
CA LYS A 497 23.73 10.90 5.20
C LYS A 497 25.22 11.07 5.49
N PHE A 498 25.79 12.13 4.94
CA PHE A 498 27.21 12.47 5.13
C PHE A 498 27.32 13.92 5.58
N VAL A 499 27.99 14.11 6.71
CA VAL A 499 28.14 15.43 7.34
C VAL A 499 29.46 16.06 6.90
N ARG A 500 29.36 17.29 6.35
CA ARG A 500 30.55 18.05 5.96
C ARG A 500 31.36 18.43 7.19
N GLN A 501 32.66 18.15 7.15
CA GLN A 501 33.63 18.45 8.21
C GLN A 501 34.27 19.84 7.99
N ALA A 502 34.93 20.36 9.00
CA ALA A 502 35.60 21.65 8.96
C ALA A 502 36.74 21.72 7.89
N ASP A 503 37.34 20.58 7.54
CA ASP A 503 38.36 20.48 6.49
C ASP A 503 37.75 20.35 5.08
N GLY A 504 36.44 20.39 4.96
CA GLY A 504 35.68 20.26 3.71
C GLY A 504 35.39 18.82 3.26
N THR A 505 35.92 17.82 3.97
CA THR A 505 35.60 16.40 3.71
C THR A 505 34.21 16.03 4.22
N TYR A 506 33.72 14.83 3.88
CA TYR A 506 32.44 14.31 4.35
C TYR A 506 32.67 13.04 5.16
N ALA A 507 32.04 12.97 6.33
CA ALA A 507 32.07 11.81 7.22
C ALA A 507 30.67 11.17 7.30
N LYS A 508 30.61 9.85 7.48
CA LYS A 508 29.35 9.12 7.69
C LYS A 508 28.61 9.63 8.93
N HIS A 509 27.31 9.76 8.82
CA HIS A 509 26.44 10.10 9.94
C HIS A 509 26.06 8.84 10.70
N TYR A 510 26.33 8.84 12.02
CA TYR A 510 26.02 7.70 12.89
C TYR A 510 24.62 7.85 13.48
N LEU A 511 23.83 6.79 13.41
CA LEU A 511 22.54 6.66 14.06
C LEU A 511 22.72 6.13 15.49
N ASP A 512 22.00 6.72 16.43
CA ASP A 512 21.87 6.24 17.82
C ASP A 512 20.46 6.57 18.30
N ILE A 513 19.51 5.76 17.85
CA ILE A 513 18.09 5.95 18.16
C ILE A 513 17.65 4.83 19.08
N ASN A 514 17.12 5.19 20.24
CA ASN A 514 16.56 4.26 21.22
C ASN A 514 15.30 4.88 21.82
N LYS A 515 14.13 4.34 21.50
CA LYS A 515 12.82 4.88 21.87
C LYS A 515 11.92 3.80 22.45
N HIS A 516 11.12 4.20 23.44
CA HIS A 516 10.11 3.33 24.07
C HIS A 516 8.79 4.09 24.15
N TYR A 517 7.70 3.39 23.83
CA TYR A 517 6.35 3.92 23.85
C TYR A 517 5.44 2.99 24.61
N HIS A 518 4.47 3.59 25.31
CA HIS A 518 3.44 2.89 26.04
C HIS A 518 2.09 3.52 25.71
N PHE A 519 1.19 2.75 25.15
CA PHE A 519 -0.10 3.23 24.66
C PHE A 519 -1.24 2.51 25.35
N LEU A 520 -2.28 3.27 25.69
CA LEU A 520 -3.54 2.75 26.17
C LEU A 520 -4.64 3.23 25.23
N ASN A 521 -5.37 2.32 24.63
CA ASN A 521 -6.33 2.55 23.56
C ASN A 521 -7.72 2.06 23.96
N PRO A 522 -8.50 2.84 24.73
CA PRO A 522 -9.88 2.51 25.09
C PRO A 522 -10.84 2.76 23.94
N LYS A 523 -11.87 1.92 23.81
CA LYS A 523 -12.95 2.05 22.83
C LYS A 523 -14.26 1.60 23.44
N ALA A 524 -15.35 2.24 23.03
CA ALA A 524 -16.69 1.87 23.47
C ALA A 524 -17.71 2.15 22.37
N GLY A 525 -18.80 1.42 22.38
CA GLY A 525 -19.88 1.64 21.42
C GLY A 525 -21.17 0.96 21.84
N ILE A 526 -22.22 1.32 21.15
CA ILE A 526 -23.55 0.73 21.29
C ILE A 526 -24.11 0.47 19.90
N SER A 527 -24.74 -0.65 19.70
CA SER A 527 -25.47 -0.97 18.47
C SER A 527 -26.90 -1.40 18.78
N TRP A 528 -27.75 -1.12 17.80
CA TRP A 528 -29.16 -1.51 17.82
C TRP A 528 -29.54 -2.12 16.49
N HIS A 529 -30.24 -3.26 16.51
CA HIS A 529 -30.75 -3.89 15.31
C HIS A 529 -32.16 -4.41 15.52
N ARG A 530 -33.06 -4.16 14.59
CA ARG A 530 -34.45 -4.69 14.61
C ARG A 530 -35.11 -4.56 13.22
N GLY A 531 -35.68 -5.65 12.73
CA GLY A 531 -36.52 -5.61 11.53
C GLY A 531 -35.79 -5.11 10.27
N GLY A 532 -34.54 -5.47 10.07
CA GLY A 532 -33.69 -5.00 8.96
C GLY A 532 -33.03 -3.64 9.20
N HIS A 533 -33.35 -2.93 10.27
CA HIS A 533 -32.69 -1.70 10.69
C HIS A 533 -31.47 -2.02 11.57
N GLN A 534 -30.40 -1.29 11.35
CA GLN A 534 -29.23 -1.31 12.20
C GLN A 534 -28.76 0.14 12.45
N ALA A 535 -28.47 0.47 13.69
CA ALA A 535 -27.88 1.75 14.07
C ALA A 535 -26.77 1.51 15.06
N TYR A 536 -25.73 2.36 15.06
CA TYR A 536 -24.67 2.29 16.04
C TYR A 536 -24.04 3.65 16.30
N GLY A 537 -23.40 3.76 17.47
CA GLY A 537 -22.51 4.86 17.80
C GLY A 537 -21.30 4.34 18.54
N SER A 538 -20.13 4.89 18.25
CA SER A 538 -18.88 4.48 18.89
C SER A 538 -17.93 5.65 19.11
N VAL A 539 -17.03 5.48 20.06
CA VAL A 539 -15.87 6.33 20.31
C VAL A 539 -14.65 5.43 20.50
N ALA A 540 -13.54 5.79 19.85
CA ALA A 540 -12.32 5.04 19.90
C ALA A 540 -11.09 5.94 20.01
N PHE A 541 -10.09 5.52 20.78
CA PHE A 541 -8.80 6.18 20.89
C PHE A 541 -7.72 5.26 20.34
N ALA A 542 -6.75 5.80 19.60
CA ALA A 542 -5.56 5.10 19.19
C ALA A 542 -4.35 6.01 19.23
N HIS A 543 -3.20 5.37 19.47
CA HIS A 543 -1.88 5.99 19.47
C HIS A 543 -0.97 5.24 18.51
N ARG A 544 0.01 5.95 17.95
CA ARG A 544 0.99 5.39 17.05
C ARG A 544 2.36 6.04 17.26
N GLU A 545 3.41 5.23 17.27
CA GLU A 545 4.80 5.67 17.30
C GLU A 545 5.25 6.21 15.95
N PRO A 546 6.32 7.04 15.88
CA PRO A 546 6.96 7.45 14.64
C PRO A 546 7.55 6.27 13.86
N GLU A 547 7.63 6.42 12.53
CA GLU A 547 8.32 5.51 11.62
C GLU A 547 9.83 5.76 11.64
N ARG A 548 10.63 4.80 11.09
CA ARG A 548 12.09 4.96 10.95
C ARG A 548 12.47 6.26 10.24
N ASN A 549 11.85 6.51 9.08
CA ASN A 549 12.16 7.67 8.25
C ASN A 549 11.85 9.01 8.95
N ASN A 550 10.87 9.05 9.89
CA ASN A 550 10.65 10.24 10.71
C ASN A 550 11.86 10.64 11.56
N PHE A 551 12.75 9.70 11.87
CA PHE A 551 13.99 9.98 12.61
C PHE A 551 15.19 10.17 11.68
N THR A 552 15.26 9.39 10.58
CA THR A 552 16.44 9.35 9.70
C THR A 552 16.40 10.40 8.59
N ASP A 553 15.18 10.79 8.15
CA ASP A 553 14.95 11.73 7.05
C ASP A 553 14.14 12.97 7.48
N ASN A 554 14.29 13.39 8.75
CA ASN A 554 13.48 14.45 9.34
C ASN A 554 13.76 15.85 8.73
N GLY A 555 14.88 16.04 8.03
CA GLY A 555 15.25 17.32 7.45
C GLY A 555 15.35 18.42 8.52
N SER A 556 14.74 19.57 8.25
CA SER A 556 14.67 20.72 9.17
C SER A 556 13.47 20.69 10.13
N TYR A 557 12.62 19.66 10.05
CA TYR A 557 11.44 19.55 10.89
C TYR A 557 11.77 19.19 12.34
N PRO A 558 10.90 19.55 13.32
CA PRO A 558 11.07 19.20 14.72
C PRO A 558 11.18 17.68 14.95
N ALA A 559 11.78 17.29 16.08
CA ALA A 559 11.92 15.89 16.47
C ALA A 559 10.54 15.18 16.51
N PRO A 560 10.42 13.97 15.93
CA PRO A 560 9.15 13.29 15.77
C PRO A 560 8.54 12.86 17.11
N LYS A 561 7.21 13.01 17.23
CA LYS A 561 6.39 12.62 18.39
C LYS A 561 5.40 11.55 17.99
N ALA A 562 4.96 10.75 18.97
CA ALA A 562 3.85 9.82 18.76
C ALA A 562 2.55 10.57 18.45
N GLU A 563 1.78 10.03 17.49
CA GLU A 563 0.45 10.56 17.14
C GLU A 563 -0.66 9.96 18.02
N ARG A 564 -1.74 10.71 18.13
CA ARG A 564 -2.99 10.26 18.79
C ARG A 564 -4.20 10.65 17.94
N VAL A 565 -5.17 9.74 17.86
CA VAL A 565 -6.47 9.99 17.24
C VAL A 565 -7.61 9.66 18.20
N MET A 566 -8.65 10.46 18.13
CA MET A 566 -9.96 10.20 18.74
C MET A 566 -10.98 10.14 17.61
N ASP A 567 -11.66 9.03 17.46
CA ASP A 567 -12.60 8.73 16.39
C ASP A 567 -14.01 8.54 16.94
N TYR A 568 -14.95 9.34 16.43
CA TYR A 568 -16.37 9.25 16.72
C TYR A 568 -17.11 8.79 15.48
N GLU A 569 -17.94 7.76 15.61
CA GLU A 569 -18.73 7.25 14.51
C GLU A 569 -20.21 7.11 14.87
N LEU A 570 -21.07 7.39 13.88
CA LEU A 570 -22.51 7.14 13.93
C LEU A 570 -22.93 6.48 12.62
N GLY A 571 -23.48 5.28 12.72
CA GLY A 571 -23.93 4.54 11.55
C GLY A 571 -25.41 4.22 11.62
N TYR A 572 -26.05 4.21 10.45
CA TYR A 572 -27.40 3.68 10.27
C TYR A 572 -27.51 2.96 8.93
N SER A 573 -28.13 1.80 8.94
CA SER A 573 -28.43 1.08 7.70
C SER A 573 -29.81 0.41 7.80
N TYR A 574 -30.40 0.20 6.61
CA TYR A 574 -31.62 -0.56 6.46
C TYR A 574 -31.48 -1.57 5.32
N THR A 575 -31.78 -2.82 5.61
CA THR A 575 -31.74 -3.92 4.66
C THR A 575 -33.14 -4.50 4.45
N HIS A 576 -33.58 -4.51 3.22
CA HIS A 576 -34.80 -5.14 2.75
C HIS A 576 -34.48 -6.25 1.75
N ALA A 577 -35.40 -7.12 1.45
CA ALA A 577 -35.21 -8.26 0.54
C ALA A 577 -34.59 -7.91 -0.82
N ARG A 578 -34.81 -6.69 -1.33
CA ARG A 578 -34.34 -6.23 -2.66
C ARG A 578 -33.48 -4.98 -2.62
N TRP A 579 -33.26 -4.38 -1.46
CA TRP A 579 -32.43 -3.19 -1.40
C TRP A 579 -31.80 -3.01 -0.03
N HIS A 580 -30.66 -2.37 -0.05
CA HIS A 580 -29.92 -1.96 1.13
C HIS A 580 -29.54 -0.50 0.98
N ALA A 581 -29.63 0.26 2.06
CA ALA A 581 -29.07 1.61 2.12
C ALA A 581 -28.44 1.86 3.50
N GLY A 582 -27.33 2.57 3.52
CA GLY A 582 -26.62 2.87 4.75
C GLY A 582 -25.90 4.21 4.68
N VAL A 583 -25.71 4.80 5.85
CA VAL A 583 -24.91 6.00 6.09
C VAL A 583 -24.04 5.78 7.30
N ASN A 584 -22.77 6.18 7.19
CA ASN A 584 -21.85 6.29 8.31
C ASN A 584 -21.32 7.73 8.37
N LEU A 585 -21.44 8.38 9.51
CA LEU A 585 -20.86 9.68 9.81
C LEU A 585 -19.66 9.46 10.71
N TYR A 586 -18.56 10.16 10.44
CA TYR A 586 -17.35 10.07 11.26
C TYR A 586 -16.76 11.44 11.54
N TYR A 587 -16.09 11.56 12.70
CA TYR A 587 -15.27 12.70 13.08
C TYR A 587 -14.01 12.19 13.79
N MET A 588 -12.87 12.29 13.11
CA MET A 588 -11.56 11.86 13.59
C MET A 588 -10.73 13.08 13.94
N TYR A 589 -10.44 13.26 15.23
CA TYR A 589 -9.62 14.37 15.72
C TYR A 589 -8.23 13.87 16.07
N TYR A 590 -7.20 14.51 15.52
CA TYR A 590 -5.82 14.13 15.67
C TYR A 590 -5.03 15.15 16.48
N ASN A 591 -4.12 14.64 17.33
CA ASN A 591 -3.07 15.44 17.95
C ASN A 591 -1.71 14.88 17.54
N ASP A 592 -0.78 15.78 17.25
CA ASP A 592 0.57 15.46 16.78
C ASP A 592 0.55 14.50 15.55
N GLN A 593 -0.43 14.67 14.65
CA GLN A 593 -0.54 13.84 13.44
C GLN A 593 0.67 14.08 12.54
N PHE A 594 1.25 12.99 12.03
CA PHE A 594 2.15 13.10 10.90
C PHE A 594 1.37 13.41 9.62
N VAL A 595 1.72 14.51 8.98
CA VAL A 595 1.18 14.90 7.68
C VAL A 595 2.30 14.94 6.64
N GLN A 596 1.95 14.61 5.42
CA GLN A 596 2.90 14.71 4.32
C GLN A 596 3.23 16.16 4.03
N THR A 597 4.51 16.45 3.86
CA THR A 597 5.00 17.79 3.53
C THR A 597 4.82 18.16 2.06
N GLY A 598 4.51 17.15 1.22
CA GLY A 598 4.56 17.25 -0.23
C GLY A 598 5.91 16.86 -0.81
N GLN A 599 6.96 16.79 0.01
CA GLN A 599 8.31 16.41 -0.40
C GLN A 599 8.52 14.89 -0.36
N GLU A 600 9.50 14.42 -1.13
CA GLU A 600 9.94 13.01 -1.14
C GLU A 600 11.40 12.89 -0.73
N SER A 601 11.74 11.74 -0.16
CA SER A 601 13.13 11.34 0.06
C SER A 601 13.81 10.98 -1.27
N ASP A 602 15.13 10.76 -1.22
CA ASP A 602 15.93 10.29 -2.38
C ASP A 602 15.43 8.99 -3.04
N ILE A 603 14.44 8.32 -2.45
CA ILE A 603 13.88 7.03 -2.89
C ILE A 603 12.37 7.05 -3.06
N GLY A 604 11.77 8.24 -3.17
CA GLY A 604 10.33 8.40 -3.38
C GLY A 604 9.45 8.21 -2.14
N GLU A 605 10.02 8.07 -0.94
CA GLU A 605 9.25 8.05 0.29
C GLU A 605 8.72 9.44 0.62
N LYS A 606 7.44 9.52 1.00
CA LYS A 606 6.80 10.78 1.36
C LYS A 606 7.30 11.27 2.72
N LEU A 607 7.96 12.42 2.75
CA LEU A 607 8.40 13.02 4.01
C LEU A 607 7.23 13.56 4.79
N THR A 608 7.28 13.39 6.12
CA THR A 608 6.20 13.79 7.02
C THR A 608 6.71 14.56 8.21
N THR A 609 5.86 15.45 8.75
CA THR A 609 6.11 16.18 10.00
C THR A 609 4.87 16.12 10.91
N ASN A 610 5.07 16.24 12.23
CA ASN A 610 3.96 16.33 13.16
C ASN A 610 3.29 17.72 13.10
N ILE A 611 1.97 17.73 13.06
CA ILE A 611 1.15 18.93 13.28
C ILE A 611 0.31 18.76 14.54
N LYS A 612 0.12 19.86 15.27
CA LYS A 612 -0.50 19.84 16.59
C LYS A 612 -1.94 19.36 16.55
N ASP A 613 -2.77 19.95 15.69
CA ASP A 613 -4.21 19.75 15.65
C ASP A 613 -4.74 19.65 14.22
N SER A 614 -5.40 18.54 13.91
CA SER A 614 -6.09 18.33 12.63
C SER A 614 -7.35 17.50 12.82
N TYR A 615 -8.22 17.49 11.83
CA TYR A 615 -9.40 16.63 11.86
C TYR A 615 -9.79 16.15 10.45
N ARG A 616 -10.46 15.00 10.43
CA ARG A 616 -11.14 14.44 9.27
C ARG A 616 -12.60 14.21 9.66
N ALA A 617 -13.54 14.76 8.92
CA ALA A 617 -14.98 14.58 9.13
C ALA A 617 -15.64 14.21 7.82
N GLY A 618 -16.60 13.30 7.85
CA GLY A 618 -17.27 12.91 6.62
C GLY A 618 -18.49 12.05 6.78
N ALA A 619 -19.13 11.82 5.63
CA ALA A 619 -20.26 10.93 5.46
C ALA A 619 -19.96 9.89 4.38
N GLU A 620 -20.12 8.62 4.72
CA GLU A 620 -20.03 7.50 3.80
C GLU A 620 -21.42 6.95 3.55
N LEU A 621 -21.87 7.02 2.31
CA LEU A 621 -23.17 6.56 1.88
C LEU A 621 -23.01 5.29 1.05
N GLN A 622 -23.91 4.35 1.17
CA GLN A 622 -23.97 3.16 0.32
C GLN A 622 -25.42 2.76 0.05
N ALA A 623 -25.67 2.28 -1.16
CA ALA A 623 -26.95 1.77 -1.55
C ALA A 623 -26.80 0.66 -2.59
N ALA A 624 -27.68 -0.34 -2.49
CA ALA A 624 -27.79 -1.42 -3.48
C ALA A 624 -29.27 -1.73 -3.73
N LEU A 625 -29.62 -1.99 -4.99
CA LEU A 625 -30.97 -2.30 -5.41
C LEU A 625 -30.98 -3.43 -6.45
N ASP A 626 -31.64 -4.51 -6.13
CA ASP A 626 -31.97 -5.55 -7.09
C ASP A 626 -33.22 -5.14 -7.88
N ILE A 627 -33.01 -4.53 -9.05
CA ILE A 627 -34.11 -4.10 -9.94
C ILE A 627 -34.88 -5.32 -10.40
N THR A 628 -34.14 -6.37 -10.77
CA THR A 628 -34.67 -7.70 -11.14
C THR A 628 -33.75 -8.78 -10.57
N GLU A 629 -34.13 -10.07 -10.75
CA GLU A 629 -33.27 -11.20 -10.36
C GLU A 629 -31.93 -11.27 -11.14
N TRP A 630 -31.83 -10.54 -12.24
CA TRP A 630 -30.64 -10.54 -13.12
C TRP A 630 -29.96 -9.17 -13.26
N LEU A 631 -30.50 -8.12 -12.61
CA LEU A 631 -29.96 -6.74 -12.68
C LEU A 631 -29.91 -6.10 -11.30
N THR A 632 -28.70 -5.80 -10.84
CA THR A 632 -28.42 -5.07 -9.59
C THR A 632 -27.74 -3.74 -9.91
N VAL A 633 -28.13 -2.68 -9.22
CA VAL A 633 -27.48 -1.37 -9.23
C VAL A 633 -26.97 -1.06 -7.83
N GLU A 634 -25.71 -0.70 -7.70
CA GLU A 634 -25.08 -0.40 -6.43
C GLU A 634 -24.29 0.91 -6.54
N GLY A 635 -24.13 1.60 -5.43
CA GLY A 635 -23.28 2.78 -5.38
C GLY A 635 -22.84 3.10 -3.97
N ASN A 636 -21.72 3.78 -3.90
CA ASN A 636 -21.25 4.37 -2.66
C ASN A 636 -20.63 5.75 -2.90
N ALA A 637 -20.66 6.57 -1.87
CA ALA A 637 -20.09 7.90 -1.86
C ALA A 637 -19.40 8.14 -0.52
N ALA A 638 -18.17 8.64 -0.55
CA ALA A 638 -17.51 9.22 0.61
C ALA A 638 -17.33 10.72 0.37
N LEU A 639 -17.93 11.52 1.24
CA LEU A 639 -17.84 12.98 1.25
C LEU A 639 -17.12 13.40 2.51
N SER A 640 -16.05 14.21 2.40
CA SER A 640 -15.23 14.54 3.56
C SER A 640 -14.70 15.97 3.57
N ILE A 641 -14.42 16.46 4.78
CA ILE A 641 -13.69 17.68 5.07
C ILE A 641 -12.49 17.27 5.92
N ASN A 642 -11.30 17.64 5.47
CA ASN A 642 -10.05 17.23 6.10
C ASN A 642 -9.20 18.49 6.30
N LYS A 643 -8.99 18.91 7.54
CA LYS A 643 -8.38 20.22 7.83
C LYS A 643 -7.26 20.12 8.86
N ILE A 644 -6.25 20.95 8.68
CA ILE A 644 -5.23 21.30 9.66
C ILE A 644 -5.61 22.66 10.24
N LYS A 645 -5.51 22.82 11.56
CA LYS A 645 -5.84 24.10 12.20
C LYS A 645 -4.71 25.12 12.07
N ASP A 646 -3.49 24.68 12.36
CA ASP A 646 -2.28 25.48 12.28
C ASP A 646 -1.21 24.66 11.56
N PHE A 647 -0.66 25.18 10.48
CA PHE A 647 0.39 24.51 9.71
C PHE A 647 1.50 25.50 9.37
N ASP A 648 2.73 25.20 9.75
CA ASP A 648 3.93 25.90 9.37
C ASP A 648 4.63 25.13 8.24
N GLU A 649 4.64 25.69 7.03
CA GLU A 649 5.40 25.16 5.89
C GLU A 649 6.84 25.69 5.99
N TYR A 650 7.82 24.78 6.00
CA TYR A 650 9.23 25.09 5.90
C TYR A 650 9.63 25.04 4.43
N VAL A 651 9.85 26.19 3.83
CA VAL A 651 10.15 26.33 2.41
C VAL A 651 11.63 26.62 2.24
N GLU A 652 12.34 25.83 1.44
CA GLU A 652 13.71 26.18 1.04
C GLU A 652 13.68 27.57 0.37
N ASN A 653 14.63 28.43 0.76
CA ASN A 653 14.88 29.72 0.14
C ASN A 653 16.27 29.70 -0.50
N TRP A 654 16.30 29.68 -1.84
CA TRP A 654 17.55 29.58 -2.60
C TRP A 654 18.36 30.88 -2.59
N ASP A 655 17.75 31.99 -2.19
CA ASP A 655 18.42 33.28 -2.03
C ASP A 655 18.89 33.50 -0.59
N ASP A 656 18.42 32.72 0.37
CA ASP A 656 18.80 32.85 1.78
C ASP A 656 20.15 32.16 2.05
N TRP A 657 21.23 32.92 1.86
CA TRP A 657 22.58 32.53 2.21
C TRP A 657 23.34 33.69 2.85
N GLU A 658 24.26 33.38 3.73
CA GLU A 658 25.04 34.37 4.50
C GLU A 658 25.71 35.39 3.58
N GLY A 659 25.38 36.67 3.75
CA GLY A 659 25.89 37.79 2.97
C GLY A 659 25.03 38.23 1.78
N ASN A 660 23.89 37.61 1.55
CA ASN A 660 22.88 38.04 0.58
C ASN A 660 21.79 38.91 1.24
N THR A 661 21.03 39.63 0.43
CA THR A 661 19.94 40.50 0.86
C THR A 661 18.69 40.30 -0.02
N ASP A 662 17.50 40.51 0.59
CA ASP A 662 16.24 40.52 -0.12
C ASP A 662 16.10 41.75 -1.06
N ALA A 663 15.02 41.82 -1.84
CA ALA A 663 14.73 42.93 -2.75
C ALA A 663 14.62 44.30 -2.05
N ASN A 664 14.37 44.33 -0.73
CA ASN A 664 14.28 45.52 0.07
C ASN A 664 15.62 45.91 0.72
N GLY A 665 16.67 45.10 0.54
CA GLY A 665 18.01 45.31 1.09
C GLY A 665 18.19 44.79 2.51
N ASN A 666 17.25 43.99 3.06
CA ASN A 666 17.42 43.35 4.35
C ASN A 666 18.30 42.13 4.21
N ALA A 667 19.26 41.94 5.14
CA ALA A 667 20.10 40.75 5.14
C ALA A 667 19.26 39.51 5.48
N TYR A 668 19.47 38.42 4.74
CA TYR A 668 19.00 37.10 5.09
C TYR A 668 19.73 36.56 6.34
N ASP A 669 19.10 35.69 7.08
CA ASP A 669 19.71 35.10 8.29
C ASP A 669 20.62 33.89 7.93
N GLY A 670 20.54 33.36 6.72
CA GLY A 670 21.42 32.33 6.19
C GLY A 670 21.05 30.92 6.62
N ASP A 671 19.86 30.71 7.15
CA ASP A 671 19.38 29.37 7.52
C ASP A 671 18.84 28.56 6.32
N GLY A 672 18.57 29.23 5.20
CA GLY A 672 18.16 28.64 3.93
C GLY A 672 16.67 28.27 3.85
N PHE A 673 15.86 28.75 4.80
CA PHE A 673 14.44 28.40 4.87
C PHE A 673 13.57 29.60 5.24
N ASP A 674 12.38 29.66 4.64
CA ASP A 674 11.29 30.52 5.09
C ASP A 674 10.23 29.67 5.80
N ILE A 675 9.61 30.23 6.83
CA ILE A 675 8.47 29.60 7.51
C ILE A 675 7.21 30.38 7.14
N ILE A 676 6.27 29.69 6.47
CA ILE A 676 4.98 30.28 6.06
C ILE A 676 3.86 29.62 6.85
N HIS A 677 3.11 30.43 7.57
CA HIS A 677 2.01 29.97 8.40
C HIS A 677 0.69 29.91 7.64
N TYR A 678 -0.06 28.82 7.80
CA TYR A 678 -1.38 28.60 7.21
C TYR A 678 -2.40 28.26 8.30
N ASP A 679 -3.49 29.02 8.33
CA ASP A 679 -4.63 28.76 9.19
C ASP A 679 -5.68 27.88 8.48
N ASN A 680 -6.10 26.78 9.12
CA ASN A 680 -7.24 25.96 8.68
C ASN A 680 -7.15 25.45 7.22
N SER A 681 -5.96 25.04 6.79
CA SER A 681 -5.71 24.52 5.45
C SER A 681 -6.21 23.08 5.27
N THR A 682 -6.37 22.64 4.02
CA THR A 682 -6.79 21.27 3.68
C THR A 682 -5.60 20.30 3.71
N LEU A 683 -5.80 19.13 4.35
CA LEU A 683 -4.83 18.04 4.37
C LEU A 683 -4.53 17.53 2.94
N ALA A 684 -3.25 17.39 2.62
CA ALA A 684 -2.78 16.81 1.37
C ALA A 684 -3.40 15.43 1.10
N PHE A 685 -3.57 15.09 -0.18
CA PHE A 685 -4.07 13.79 -0.65
C PHE A 685 -5.40 13.35 -0.01
N SER A 686 -6.25 14.31 0.29
CA SER A 686 -7.53 14.08 0.95
C SER A 686 -8.65 14.65 0.09
N PRO A 687 -9.07 13.95 -0.98
CA PRO A 687 -10.15 14.41 -1.85
C PRO A 687 -11.45 14.57 -1.06
N SER A 688 -12.21 15.62 -1.36
CA SER A 688 -13.48 15.90 -0.68
C SER A 688 -14.61 14.94 -1.08
N ALA A 689 -14.47 14.25 -2.22
CA ALA A 689 -15.46 13.30 -2.71
C ALA A 689 -14.79 12.11 -3.44
N ILE A 690 -15.20 10.89 -3.08
CA ILE A 690 -14.91 9.64 -3.79
C ILE A 690 -16.23 8.93 -4.02
N LEU A 691 -16.59 8.68 -5.29
CA LEU A 691 -17.86 8.07 -5.66
C LEU A 691 -17.61 6.79 -6.46
N ASN A 692 -18.37 5.74 -6.18
CA ASN A 692 -18.38 4.52 -6.98
C ASN A 692 -19.82 4.16 -7.36
N GLY A 693 -20.03 3.77 -8.62
CA GLY A 693 -21.27 3.26 -9.12
C GLY A 693 -21.08 1.95 -9.86
N PHE A 694 -21.99 0.98 -9.66
CA PHE A 694 -21.93 -0.35 -10.27
C PHE A 694 -23.27 -0.70 -10.89
N VAL A 695 -23.22 -1.33 -12.05
CA VAL A 695 -24.36 -1.99 -12.67
C VAL A 695 -23.95 -3.43 -12.96
N THR A 696 -24.58 -4.37 -12.29
CA THR A 696 -24.29 -5.79 -12.41
C THR A 696 -25.44 -6.52 -13.10
N PHE A 697 -25.14 -7.12 -14.23
CA PHE A 697 -26.03 -8.03 -14.95
C PHE A 697 -25.53 -9.47 -14.78
N HIS A 698 -26.42 -10.41 -14.50
CA HIS A 698 -26.12 -11.84 -14.49
C HIS A 698 -27.28 -12.68 -15.03
N HIS A 699 -26.98 -13.56 -15.98
CA HIS A 699 -27.97 -14.45 -16.56
C HIS A 699 -27.32 -15.67 -17.22
N LYS A 700 -27.77 -16.90 -16.85
CA LYS A 700 -27.39 -18.18 -17.51
C LYS A 700 -25.87 -18.33 -17.72
N GLY A 701 -25.06 -18.08 -16.69
CA GLY A 701 -23.60 -18.16 -16.74
C GLY A 701 -22.91 -16.91 -17.25
N TRP A 702 -23.58 -15.95 -17.85
CA TRP A 702 -23.09 -14.63 -18.16
C TRP A 702 -23.11 -13.72 -16.93
N GLN A 703 -22.04 -12.93 -16.77
CA GLN A 703 -22.00 -11.80 -15.84
C GLN A 703 -21.34 -10.62 -16.56
N ALA A 704 -21.91 -9.44 -16.38
CA ALA A 704 -21.32 -8.17 -16.82
C ALA A 704 -21.40 -7.19 -15.66
N VAL A 705 -20.30 -6.54 -15.35
CA VAL A 705 -20.22 -5.50 -14.31
C VAL A 705 -19.65 -4.23 -14.93
N TRP A 706 -20.44 -3.17 -14.95
CA TRP A 706 -19.98 -1.81 -15.22
C TRP A 706 -19.63 -1.14 -13.90
N HIS A 707 -18.47 -0.57 -13.79
CA HIS A 707 -18.01 0.20 -12.64
C HIS A 707 -17.55 1.59 -13.10
N THR A 708 -18.00 2.63 -12.42
CA THR A 708 -17.53 4.01 -12.60
C THR A 708 -17.03 4.54 -11.26
N ASN A 709 -15.84 5.11 -11.27
CA ASN A 709 -15.22 5.76 -10.12
C ASN A 709 -14.98 7.25 -10.43
N TYR A 710 -15.33 8.12 -9.49
CA TYR A 710 -15.01 9.55 -9.52
C TYR A 710 -14.22 9.92 -8.27
N VAL A 711 -13.17 10.71 -8.45
CA VAL A 711 -12.37 11.30 -7.37
C VAL A 711 -12.26 12.80 -7.63
N SER A 712 -12.57 13.61 -6.60
CA SER A 712 -12.43 15.07 -6.68
C SER A 712 -10.97 15.51 -6.69
N LEU A 713 -10.72 16.80 -6.90
CA LEU A 713 -9.41 17.43 -6.80
C LEU A 713 -8.69 17.02 -5.50
N GLN A 714 -7.37 16.85 -5.57
CA GLN A 714 -6.50 16.51 -4.45
C GLN A 714 -5.34 17.51 -4.41
N TYR A 715 -5.12 18.15 -3.26
CA TYR A 715 -3.90 18.94 -3.03
C TYR A 715 -2.70 18.02 -2.81
N LEU A 716 -1.55 18.41 -3.33
CA LEU A 716 -0.30 17.65 -3.21
C LEU A 716 0.46 17.96 -1.91
N ASP A 717 0.18 19.11 -1.30
CA ASP A 717 0.68 19.53 0.00
C ASP A 717 -0.44 20.12 0.88
N ASN A 718 -0.08 20.62 2.07
CA ASN A 718 -1.05 21.12 3.05
C ASN A 718 -1.32 22.62 2.95
N THR A 719 -1.00 23.26 1.85
CA THR A 719 -1.12 24.73 1.68
C THR A 719 -2.46 25.15 1.05
N GLU A 720 -3.24 24.17 0.55
CA GLU A 720 -4.52 24.40 -0.15
C GLU A 720 -4.34 25.28 -1.42
N ASN A 721 -3.21 25.12 -2.11
CA ASN A 721 -2.92 25.86 -3.33
C ASN A 721 -3.35 25.05 -4.56
N ASP A 722 -4.21 25.65 -5.41
CA ASP A 722 -4.74 24.99 -6.61
C ASP A 722 -3.65 24.65 -7.64
N ASP A 723 -2.57 25.45 -7.72
CA ASP A 723 -1.44 25.16 -8.61
C ASP A 723 -0.65 23.92 -8.16
N ARG A 724 -0.79 23.49 -6.91
CA ARG A 724 -0.16 22.33 -6.30
C ARG A 724 -1.18 21.22 -6.07
N SER A 725 -1.96 20.90 -7.08
CA SER A 725 -3.07 19.96 -6.99
C SER A 725 -3.15 19.02 -8.20
N LEU A 726 -3.84 17.90 -8.00
CA LEU A 726 -4.25 16.98 -9.06
C LEU A 726 -5.71 17.24 -9.42
N PRO A 727 -6.05 17.41 -10.71
CA PRO A 727 -7.43 17.57 -11.16
C PRO A 727 -8.31 16.37 -10.79
N SER A 728 -9.61 16.62 -10.66
CA SER A 728 -10.60 15.56 -10.53
C SER A 728 -10.62 14.65 -11.75
N TYR A 729 -10.93 13.36 -11.55
CA TYR A 729 -11.05 12.41 -12.64
C TYR A 729 -12.27 11.49 -12.47
N CYS A 730 -12.74 10.96 -13.61
CA CYS A 730 -13.81 9.98 -13.68
C CYS A 730 -13.40 8.86 -14.63
N VAL A 731 -13.40 7.62 -14.16
CA VAL A 731 -12.99 6.46 -14.95
C VAL A 731 -14.01 5.35 -14.87
N SER A 732 -14.21 4.63 -15.98
CA SER A 732 -15.13 3.51 -16.04
C SER A 732 -14.42 2.24 -16.49
N ALA A 733 -14.85 1.11 -15.92
CA ALA A 733 -14.38 -0.22 -16.26
C ALA A 733 -15.56 -1.16 -16.54
N VAL A 734 -15.33 -2.15 -17.39
CA VAL A 734 -16.33 -3.20 -17.70
C VAL A 734 -15.67 -4.56 -17.54
N ASN A 735 -16.29 -5.42 -16.74
CA ASN A 735 -15.91 -6.81 -16.57
C ASN A 735 -17.01 -7.71 -17.18
N LEU A 736 -16.64 -8.52 -18.14
CA LEU A 736 -17.52 -9.53 -18.74
C LEU A 736 -17.00 -10.90 -18.38
N SER A 737 -17.87 -11.83 -18.00
CA SER A 737 -17.48 -13.22 -17.83
C SER A 737 -18.58 -14.18 -18.24
N TYR A 738 -18.16 -15.38 -18.68
CA TYR A 738 -19.02 -16.49 -18.99
C TYR A 738 -18.52 -17.75 -18.30
N THR A 739 -19.38 -18.35 -17.51
CA THR A 739 -19.11 -19.59 -16.76
C THR A 739 -19.79 -20.76 -17.44
N LEU A 740 -18.99 -21.72 -17.91
CA LEU A 740 -19.42 -22.99 -18.44
C LEU A 740 -19.23 -24.10 -17.39
N LYS A 741 -20.23 -24.94 -17.18
CA LYS A 741 -20.20 -26.08 -16.24
C LYS A 741 -20.36 -27.42 -17.00
N PRO A 742 -19.27 -27.92 -17.59
CA PRO A 742 -19.33 -29.25 -18.24
C PRO A 742 -19.48 -30.32 -17.17
N LYS A 743 -20.36 -31.28 -17.39
CA LYS A 743 -20.53 -32.41 -16.44
C LYS A 743 -19.50 -33.50 -16.69
N ALA A 744 -18.21 -33.17 -16.57
CA ALA A 744 -17.08 -34.07 -16.82
C ALA A 744 -15.95 -33.83 -15.81
N VAL A 745 -14.70 -34.19 -16.12
CA VAL A 745 -13.51 -33.93 -15.29
C VAL A 745 -13.34 -32.43 -14.99
N VAL A 746 -13.62 -31.58 -15.98
CA VAL A 746 -13.71 -30.13 -15.76
C VAL A 746 -15.05 -29.81 -15.14
N LYS A 747 -15.05 -29.31 -13.91
CA LYS A 747 -16.27 -28.88 -13.20
C LYS A 747 -16.74 -27.51 -13.67
N GLU A 748 -15.80 -26.60 -13.93
CA GLU A 748 -16.11 -25.25 -14.32
C GLU A 748 -15.01 -24.67 -15.22
N ALA A 749 -15.40 -23.97 -16.28
CA ALA A 749 -14.52 -23.16 -17.11
C ALA A 749 -15.08 -21.74 -17.17
N ILE A 750 -14.27 -20.75 -16.80
CA ILE A 750 -14.65 -19.34 -16.74
C ILE A 750 -13.81 -18.58 -17.75
N PHE A 751 -14.49 -17.88 -18.66
CA PHE A 751 -13.87 -16.96 -19.62
C PHE A 751 -14.18 -15.54 -19.21
N GLY A 752 -13.17 -14.68 -19.18
CA GLY A 752 -13.30 -13.29 -18.74
C GLY A 752 -12.70 -12.31 -19.73
N LEU A 753 -13.31 -11.13 -19.83
CA LEU A 753 -12.76 -9.94 -20.49
C LEU A 753 -12.90 -8.78 -19.52
N ASN A 754 -11.79 -8.09 -19.28
CA ASN A 754 -11.74 -6.90 -18.44
C ASN A 754 -11.28 -5.71 -19.29
N PHE A 755 -12.03 -4.62 -19.23
CA PHE A 755 -11.72 -3.34 -19.87
C PHE A 755 -11.62 -2.28 -18.78
N ASN A 756 -10.46 -1.67 -18.63
CA ASN A 756 -10.23 -0.57 -17.68
C ASN A 756 -10.10 0.74 -18.43
N ASN A 757 -10.47 1.82 -17.77
CA ASN A 757 -10.44 3.17 -18.32
C ASN A 757 -11.05 3.22 -19.73
N LEU A 758 -12.31 2.80 -19.83
CA LEU A 758 -13.05 2.56 -21.09
C LEU A 758 -13.04 3.80 -22.01
N PHE A 759 -13.03 4.99 -21.44
CA PHE A 759 -13.07 6.26 -22.17
C PHE A 759 -11.68 6.89 -22.39
N ASN A 760 -10.61 6.14 -22.08
CA ASN A 760 -9.22 6.56 -22.28
C ASN A 760 -8.87 7.90 -21.63
N ALA A 761 -9.34 8.14 -20.41
CA ALA A 761 -8.99 9.35 -19.67
C ALA A 761 -7.49 9.37 -19.32
N HIS A 762 -6.85 10.52 -19.48
CA HIS A 762 -5.47 10.75 -19.05
C HIS A 762 -5.51 11.43 -17.69
N TYR A 763 -5.06 10.74 -16.65
CA TYR A 763 -5.12 11.24 -15.26
C TYR A 763 -3.98 10.70 -14.41
N ALA A 764 -3.62 11.47 -13.39
CA ALA A 764 -2.75 11.04 -12.32
C ALA A 764 -3.58 10.77 -11.06
N ALA A 765 -3.41 9.61 -10.45
CA ALA A 765 -4.13 9.24 -9.24
C ALA A 765 -3.42 9.70 -7.96
N ASN A 766 -2.13 10.00 -8.05
CA ASN A 766 -1.28 10.54 -6.99
C ASN A 766 -0.17 11.40 -7.61
N GLY A 767 0.64 12.02 -6.78
CA GLY A 767 1.78 12.83 -7.20
C GLY A 767 2.57 13.33 -5.99
N TRP A 768 3.53 14.18 -6.25
CA TRP A 768 4.28 14.92 -5.25
C TRP A 768 4.58 16.32 -5.76
N VAL A 769 4.90 17.23 -4.86
CA VAL A 769 5.38 18.56 -5.18
C VAL A 769 6.61 18.88 -4.36
N TYR A 770 7.60 19.48 -5.01
CA TYR A 770 8.69 20.20 -4.38
C TYR A 770 8.52 21.68 -4.69
N SER A 771 8.77 22.54 -3.71
CA SER A 771 8.74 23.99 -3.93
C SER A 771 9.87 24.69 -3.18
N ALA A 772 10.33 25.82 -3.72
CA ALA A 772 11.33 26.67 -3.09
C ALA A 772 11.04 28.13 -3.37
N ASN A 773 11.41 29.02 -2.45
CA ASN A 773 11.44 30.46 -2.73
C ASN A 773 12.71 30.80 -3.53
N TYR A 774 12.54 31.58 -4.59
CA TYR A 774 13.63 31.95 -5.48
C TYR A 774 13.35 33.33 -6.10
N GLU A 775 13.53 34.37 -5.30
CA GLU A 775 13.25 35.75 -5.69
C GLU A 775 14.17 36.21 -6.85
N SER A 776 15.47 35.91 -6.78
CA SER A 776 16.43 36.27 -7.82
C SER A 776 16.17 35.57 -9.16
N GLY A 777 15.42 34.49 -9.17
CA GLY A 777 14.96 33.77 -10.36
C GLY A 777 13.84 34.44 -11.12
N GLY A 778 13.13 35.39 -10.48
CA GLY A 778 12.09 36.18 -11.11
C GLY A 778 10.82 35.40 -11.46
N HIS A 779 10.40 34.49 -10.59
CA HIS A 779 9.17 33.73 -10.76
C HIS A 779 7.92 34.62 -10.70
N PRO A 780 6.94 34.48 -11.62
CA PRO A 780 5.77 35.35 -11.66
C PRO A 780 4.77 35.13 -10.51
N ASN A 781 4.80 33.98 -9.83
CA ASN A 781 3.91 33.66 -8.73
C ASN A 781 4.65 33.76 -7.38
N ASP A 782 4.72 34.96 -6.83
CA ASP A 782 5.35 35.24 -5.53
C ASP A 782 6.77 34.68 -5.38
N ASN A 783 7.55 34.64 -6.46
CA ASN A 783 8.91 34.11 -6.53
C ASN A 783 9.04 32.63 -6.14
N ARG A 784 7.96 31.87 -6.31
CA ARG A 784 7.91 30.46 -5.94
C ARG A 784 8.26 29.55 -7.12
N TYR A 785 9.22 28.71 -6.93
CA TYR A 785 9.56 27.58 -7.80
C TYR A 785 8.72 26.36 -7.45
N TYR A 786 8.17 25.66 -8.43
CA TYR A 786 7.46 24.40 -8.26
C TYR A 786 7.98 23.32 -9.19
N GLN A 787 8.09 22.10 -8.66
CA GLN A 787 8.30 20.88 -9.44
C GLN A 787 7.25 19.84 -9.01
N ILE A 788 6.53 19.28 -9.96
CA ILE A 788 5.49 18.29 -9.71
C ILE A 788 5.82 16.98 -10.42
N GLY A 789 5.74 15.87 -9.68
CA GLY A 789 5.74 14.53 -10.25
C GLY A 789 4.33 13.96 -10.25
N PHE A 790 3.86 13.50 -11.40
CA PHE A 790 2.55 12.89 -11.58
C PHE A 790 2.67 11.37 -11.57
N ILE A 791 1.86 10.68 -10.77
CA ILE A 791 1.76 9.21 -10.80
C ILE A 791 0.55 8.82 -11.66
N PRO A 792 0.75 8.58 -12.98
CA PRO A 792 -0.35 8.35 -13.89
C PRO A 792 -0.88 6.92 -13.80
N MET A 793 -2.16 6.78 -14.08
CA MET A 793 -2.76 5.51 -14.42
C MET A 793 -2.91 5.40 -15.94
N ALA A 794 -2.77 4.18 -16.46
CA ALA A 794 -2.84 3.94 -17.90
C ALA A 794 -4.19 4.37 -18.48
N GLY A 795 -4.16 4.80 -19.72
CA GLY A 795 -5.35 4.97 -20.54
C GLY A 795 -6.13 3.67 -20.71
N PHE A 796 -6.83 3.50 -21.82
CA PHE A 796 -7.57 2.26 -22.07
C PHE A 796 -6.68 1.02 -22.04
N THR A 797 -7.07 0.02 -21.24
CA THR A 797 -6.42 -1.30 -21.20
C THR A 797 -7.45 -2.42 -21.23
N MET A 798 -7.05 -3.58 -21.76
CA MET A 798 -7.87 -4.78 -21.77
C MET A 798 -7.08 -6.02 -21.34
N MET A 799 -7.80 -6.99 -20.74
CA MET A 799 -7.24 -8.30 -20.39
C MET A 799 -8.27 -9.40 -20.63
N GLY A 800 -7.86 -10.47 -21.29
CA GLY A 800 -8.61 -11.69 -21.44
C GLY A 800 -8.15 -12.75 -20.45
N SER A 801 -9.06 -13.58 -19.92
CA SER A 801 -8.73 -14.62 -18.94
C SER A 801 -9.48 -15.92 -19.18
N VAL A 802 -8.85 -17.02 -18.78
CA VAL A 802 -9.44 -18.36 -18.72
C VAL A 802 -9.07 -18.99 -17.37
N THR A 803 -10.08 -19.48 -16.65
CA THR A 803 -9.89 -20.25 -15.42
C THR A 803 -10.58 -21.60 -15.57
N VAL A 804 -9.89 -22.68 -15.26
CA VAL A 804 -10.42 -24.05 -15.35
C VAL A 804 -10.34 -24.69 -13.96
N ARG A 805 -11.48 -25.22 -13.49
CA ARG A 805 -11.60 -25.91 -12.20
C ARG A 805 -11.95 -27.39 -12.40
N PHE A 806 -11.26 -28.22 -11.61
CA PHE A 806 -11.39 -29.70 -11.67
C PHE A 806 -12.00 -30.25 -10.40
#